data_39289fa6de408559ae625d47b79735bc
#
_entry.id   39289fa6de408559ae625d47b79735bc
#
_cell.length_a   1.000
_cell.length_b   1.000
_cell.length_c   1.000
_cell.angle_alpha   90.00
_cell.angle_beta   90.00
_cell.angle_gamma   90.00
#
_symmetry.space_group_name_H-M   'P 1'
#
loop_
_entity.id
_entity.type
_entity.pdbx_description
1 polymer ?
#
loop_
_entity_poly.entity_id
_entity_poly.type
_entity_poly.pdbx_seq_one_letter_code
_entity_poly.pdbx_strand_id
1 'polypeptide(L)'
;MAEKEGKEISLKVAEAVQDDVNRGIVRIDSSQMQLVGVRPGDIVGINGERDTVAIVDRSYPGDMGLNIIRMDGIVRRNAKTGIGELVRIKKVDVKEAKKVVLAPAKKGVIVKASSATFKQGLLGRAIVKGDIVGLGGVRQRKTAMESSPFFEDVFNVLEESMAGFGFGDLKFVVADLVPKMPSIISEVTEVVLNPEAVEVEEETIPEVTYEDIGGLSEEVSKIREMVELPLKHPEIFEKLGIEPPKGVLLHGPPGTGKTMLAKAVANETNSHFIVINGPEIMSKYYGQSEENLRKKFQEAEEKAPSIIFIDEIDAIAPKREEVKGEVERRVVAQLLSIMDGLKSRGKVVVIAATNVPNILDPALRRPGRFDRELVIGVPSRDGRDAVLKIHTRNMPLAKNVDLNEIADITYGFVGADLASLCKEAAMVVLRRVLPELKMNAEEPIPKDVLEKLKVTRKDFMDALKFVRPSALREVLIEIPNVKWEDIGGMDEVKQELKEVVDWPLKHPDAFLRLGVRPPRGILLYGAPGTGKTLMAKAVDTESGANFISVKGPEILSKWINETPLLVKKLFEKARQVSPTIIFIDEIDSIAMRRDIDPHSRGLSAVEALLTEMDGLEEIQDVVIIAATNRPDMLDTALLRPGRFDRIILTPVPDKKTREKIFQIRLKGMPVEDVDVNELAEMTDGYVGADIDAVCREAAMLALRKDINAKKVTMANLLEAMKRAGPSVTKDIENTYQELKDQFRQARGKELMKDKPSYLG
;
A
#
# COMPACT_ATOMS: atom_id res chain seq x y z
N MET A 1 -12.28 -0.51 -60.34
CA MET A 1 -12.74 -1.15 -59.09
C MET A 1 -12.55 -0.14 -58.00
N ALA A 2 -13.62 0.44 -57.47
CA ALA A 2 -13.56 1.44 -56.41
C ALA A 2 -13.06 0.78 -55.13
N GLU A 3 -11.94 1.27 -54.58
CA GLU A 3 -11.52 0.97 -53.25
C GLU A 3 -12.64 1.37 -52.26
N LYS A 4 -13.20 0.40 -51.56
CA LYS A 4 -14.08 0.68 -50.41
C LYS A 4 -13.21 1.29 -49.31
N GLU A 5 -13.16 2.61 -49.28
CA GLU A 5 -12.65 3.32 -48.10
C GLU A 5 -13.43 2.84 -46.86
N GLY A 6 -12.75 2.14 -45.97
CA GLY A 6 -13.31 1.73 -44.69
C GLY A 6 -13.74 2.98 -43.92
N LYS A 7 -14.91 2.98 -43.30
CA LYS A 7 -15.38 4.09 -42.48
C LYS A 7 -14.37 4.30 -41.30
N GLU A 8 -13.80 5.49 -41.24
CA GLU A 8 -12.99 5.92 -40.08
C GLU A 8 -13.90 6.51 -39.01
N ILE A 9 -13.60 6.24 -37.76
CA ILE A 9 -14.24 6.86 -36.58
C ILE A 9 -13.18 7.43 -35.65
N SER A 10 -13.52 8.48 -34.90
CA SER A 10 -12.66 9.06 -33.89
C SER A 10 -13.18 8.66 -32.50
N LEU A 11 -12.31 8.06 -31.69
CA LEU A 11 -12.63 7.65 -30.32
C LEU A 11 -11.64 8.27 -29.35
N LYS A 12 -12.11 8.53 -28.14
CA LYS A 12 -11.27 9.05 -27.04
C LYS A 12 -10.53 7.91 -26.37
N VAL A 13 -9.23 8.06 -26.16
CA VAL A 13 -8.36 7.05 -25.54
C VAL A 13 -8.67 6.95 -24.05
N ALA A 14 -8.87 5.73 -23.58
CA ALA A 14 -9.02 5.38 -22.17
C ALA A 14 -8.02 4.29 -21.77
N GLU A 15 -7.73 4.20 -20.49
CA GLU A 15 -6.81 3.24 -19.89
C GLU A 15 -7.34 1.81 -19.97
N ALA A 16 -6.45 0.83 -20.25
CA ALA A 16 -6.81 -0.57 -20.26
C ALA A 16 -7.06 -1.10 -18.83
N VAL A 17 -7.89 -2.13 -18.73
CA VAL A 17 -8.03 -2.89 -17.49
C VAL A 17 -6.85 -3.86 -17.38
N GLN A 18 -6.42 -4.19 -16.15
CA GLN A 18 -5.25 -5.02 -15.86
C GLN A 18 -5.20 -6.34 -16.66
N ASP A 19 -6.35 -6.94 -16.92
CA ASP A 19 -6.44 -8.19 -17.69
C ASP A 19 -6.04 -8.06 -19.16
N ASP A 20 -6.06 -6.86 -19.73
CA ASP A 20 -5.79 -6.62 -21.16
C ASP A 20 -4.36 -6.09 -21.40
N VAL A 21 -3.62 -5.74 -20.35
CA VAL A 21 -2.27 -5.15 -20.45
C VAL A 21 -1.29 -6.14 -21.07
N ASN A 22 -0.41 -5.67 -21.96
CA ASN A 22 0.61 -6.42 -22.71
C ASN A 22 0.05 -7.46 -23.70
N ARG A 23 -1.26 -7.42 -24.03
CA ARG A 23 -1.85 -8.35 -24.99
C ARG A 23 -1.99 -7.80 -26.40
N GLY A 24 -1.81 -6.49 -26.59
CA GLY A 24 -2.06 -5.83 -27.88
C GLY A 24 -3.55 -5.85 -28.28
N ILE A 25 -4.44 -5.82 -27.28
CA ILE A 25 -5.89 -5.81 -27.46
C ILE A 25 -6.41 -4.40 -27.14
N VAL A 26 -7.37 -3.95 -27.93
CA VAL A 26 -8.12 -2.73 -27.68
C VAL A 26 -9.61 -3.03 -27.58
N ARG A 27 -10.29 -2.34 -26.64
CA ARG A 27 -11.72 -2.54 -26.43
C ARG A 27 -12.53 -1.36 -26.90
N ILE A 28 -13.54 -1.68 -27.74
CA ILE A 28 -14.40 -0.70 -28.39
C ILE A 28 -15.84 -1.14 -28.20
N ASP A 29 -16.77 -0.19 -28.09
CA ASP A 29 -18.19 -0.46 -27.99
C ASP A 29 -18.70 -1.16 -29.28
N SER A 30 -19.62 -2.10 -29.10
CA SER A 30 -20.22 -2.88 -30.20
C SER A 30 -20.90 -2.02 -31.25
N SER A 31 -21.47 -0.87 -30.87
CA SER A 31 -22.06 0.10 -31.82
C SER A 31 -20.99 0.74 -32.71
N GLN A 32 -19.84 1.08 -32.14
CA GLN A 32 -18.70 1.65 -32.84
C GLN A 32 -18.01 0.62 -33.73
N MET A 33 -17.93 -0.65 -33.30
CA MET A 33 -17.44 -1.77 -34.12
C MET A 33 -18.26 -1.93 -35.39
N GLN A 34 -19.58 -1.83 -35.27
CA GLN A 34 -20.47 -1.91 -36.44
C GLN A 34 -20.25 -0.77 -37.43
N LEU A 35 -19.98 0.44 -36.93
CA LEU A 35 -19.69 1.61 -37.78
C LEU A 35 -18.39 1.44 -38.57
N VAL A 36 -17.34 0.88 -37.98
CA VAL A 36 -16.06 0.58 -38.66
C VAL A 36 -16.13 -0.70 -39.47
N GLY A 37 -17.13 -1.56 -39.23
CA GLY A 37 -17.27 -2.85 -39.89
C GLY A 37 -16.30 -3.92 -39.40
N VAL A 38 -15.99 -3.93 -38.09
CA VAL A 38 -15.12 -4.91 -37.45
C VAL A 38 -15.87 -5.80 -36.44
N ARG A 39 -15.34 -6.99 -36.20
CA ARG A 39 -15.84 -7.97 -35.23
C ARG A 39 -14.78 -8.23 -34.14
N PRO A 40 -15.16 -8.73 -32.98
CA PRO A 40 -14.17 -9.17 -31.97
C PRO A 40 -13.20 -10.17 -32.60
N GLY A 41 -11.90 -9.89 -32.44
CA GLY A 41 -10.80 -10.65 -33.06
C GLY A 41 -10.27 -10.07 -34.37
N ASP A 42 -10.94 -9.11 -34.99
CA ASP A 42 -10.43 -8.40 -36.17
C ASP A 42 -9.30 -7.43 -35.74
N ILE A 43 -8.49 -7.02 -36.72
CA ILE A 43 -7.40 -6.06 -36.48
C ILE A 43 -7.82 -4.68 -36.97
N VAL A 44 -7.57 -3.69 -36.10
CA VAL A 44 -7.80 -2.28 -36.38
C VAL A 44 -6.49 -1.52 -36.44
N GLY A 45 -6.42 -0.59 -37.39
CA GLY A 45 -5.38 0.43 -37.41
C GLY A 45 -5.77 1.59 -36.49
N ILE A 46 -4.83 2.04 -35.73
CA ILE A 46 -4.95 3.15 -34.79
C ILE A 46 -4.04 4.27 -35.31
N ASN A 47 -4.63 5.36 -35.73
CA ASN A 47 -3.92 6.54 -36.26
C ASN A 47 -3.91 7.60 -35.15
N GLY A 48 -2.80 7.67 -34.42
CA GLY A 48 -2.42 8.77 -33.52
C GLY A 48 -1.43 9.70 -34.21
N GLU A 49 -0.37 10.14 -33.55
CA GLU A 49 0.78 10.78 -34.20
C GLU A 49 1.60 9.77 -35.01
N ARG A 50 1.52 8.48 -34.63
CA ARG A 50 2.08 7.35 -35.34
C ARG A 50 1.02 6.28 -35.56
N ASP A 51 1.13 5.56 -36.67
CA ASP A 51 0.23 4.47 -37.01
C ASP A 51 0.69 3.17 -36.34
N THR A 52 -0.23 2.48 -35.67
CA THR A 52 -0.02 1.14 -35.14
C THR A 52 -1.28 0.28 -35.33
N VAL A 53 -1.21 -0.99 -34.96
CA VAL A 53 -2.31 -1.93 -35.08
C VAL A 53 -2.57 -2.67 -33.78
N ALA A 54 -3.84 -3.05 -33.54
CA ALA A 54 -4.22 -3.84 -32.39
C ALA A 54 -5.40 -4.75 -32.71
N ILE A 55 -5.59 -5.78 -31.88
CA ILE A 55 -6.74 -6.69 -31.97
C ILE A 55 -7.92 -6.05 -31.23
N VAL A 56 -9.08 -6.01 -31.91
CA VAL A 56 -10.29 -5.43 -31.29
C VAL A 56 -11.04 -6.47 -30.46
N ASP A 57 -11.54 -6.07 -29.31
CA ASP A 57 -12.50 -6.85 -28.51
C ASP A 57 -13.61 -5.95 -27.98
N ARG A 58 -14.66 -6.55 -27.40
CA ARG A 58 -15.85 -5.83 -26.91
C ARG A 58 -15.50 -5.00 -25.67
N SER A 59 -16.13 -3.83 -25.57
CA SER A 59 -16.05 -2.99 -24.36
C SER A 59 -16.63 -3.69 -23.14
N TYR A 60 -16.22 -3.24 -21.97
CA TYR A 60 -16.84 -3.64 -20.71
C TYR A 60 -18.25 -3.02 -20.58
N PRO A 61 -19.15 -3.64 -19.79
CA PRO A 61 -20.51 -3.13 -19.64
C PRO A 61 -20.61 -1.67 -19.19
N GLY A 62 -19.67 -1.20 -18.36
CA GLY A 62 -19.61 0.20 -17.89
C GLY A 62 -19.16 1.22 -18.94
N ASP A 63 -18.64 0.77 -20.08
CA ASP A 63 -18.10 1.65 -21.13
C ASP A 63 -19.06 1.85 -22.31
N MET A 64 -20.21 1.20 -22.28
CA MET A 64 -21.19 1.27 -23.38
C MET A 64 -21.69 2.70 -23.57
N GLY A 65 -21.60 3.20 -24.80
CA GLY A 65 -22.08 4.54 -25.17
C GLY A 65 -21.12 5.69 -24.88
N LEU A 66 -19.94 5.46 -24.28
CA LEU A 66 -19.00 6.52 -23.92
C LEU A 66 -18.09 7.00 -25.05
N ASN A 67 -18.17 6.40 -26.24
CA ASN A 67 -17.30 6.72 -27.40
C ASN A 67 -15.79 6.69 -27.06
N ILE A 68 -15.37 5.70 -26.29
CA ILE A 68 -13.99 5.51 -25.89
C ILE A 68 -13.39 4.25 -26.52
N ILE A 69 -12.05 4.25 -26.60
CA ILE A 69 -11.25 3.06 -26.88
C ILE A 69 -10.30 2.83 -25.70
N ARG A 70 -10.38 1.64 -25.09
CA ARG A 70 -9.40 1.25 -24.06
C ARG A 70 -8.20 0.58 -24.71
N MET A 71 -7.02 1.07 -24.39
CA MET A 71 -5.76 0.51 -24.87
C MET A 71 -4.68 0.63 -23.80
N ASP A 72 -3.76 -0.35 -23.76
CA ASP A 72 -2.65 -0.38 -22.79
C ASP A 72 -1.55 0.64 -23.14
N GLY A 73 -0.64 0.88 -22.18
CA GLY A 73 0.44 1.85 -22.33
C GLY A 73 1.39 1.54 -23.50
N ILE A 74 1.56 0.27 -23.87
CA ILE A 74 2.40 -0.12 -25.01
C ILE A 74 1.73 0.28 -26.34
N VAL A 75 0.44 0.01 -26.49
CA VAL A 75 -0.32 0.41 -27.68
C VAL A 75 -0.40 1.94 -27.78
N ARG A 76 -0.63 2.64 -26.65
CA ARG A 76 -0.62 4.11 -26.62
C ARG A 76 0.74 4.67 -27.06
N ARG A 77 1.83 4.10 -26.54
CA ARG A 77 3.19 4.51 -26.93
C ARG A 77 3.47 4.24 -28.40
N ASN A 78 3.04 3.10 -28.93
CA ASN A 78 3.18 2.77 -30.34
C ASN A 78 2.38 3.73 -31.24
N ALA A 79 1.22 4.19 -30.80
CA ALA A 79 0.40 5.18 -31.48
C ALA A 79 0.86 6.63 -31.23
N LYS A 80 1.80 6.86 -30.28
CA LYS A 80 2.18 8.20 -29.77
C LYS A 80 0.95 9.00 -29.37
N THR A 81 0.14 8.47 -28.45
CA THR A 81 -1.12 9.09 -27.99
C THR A 81 -1.26 8.95 -26.46
N GLY A 82 -1.84 9.95 -25.84
CA GLY A 82 -2.12 9.97 -24.39
C GLY A 82 -3.56 9.63 -24.04
N ILE A 83 -3.81 9.38 -22.75
CA ILE A 83 -5.17 9.16 -22.25
C ILE A 83 -5.97 10.45 -22.41
N GLY A 84 -7.20 10.32 -22.93
CA GLY A 84 -8.09 11.46 -23.18
C GLY A 84 -7.98 12.07 -24.57
N GLU A 85 -6.96 11.75 -25.34
CA GLU A 85 -6.79 12.19 -26.74
C GLU A 85 -7.70 11.45 -27.70
N LEU A 86 -7.90 12.03 -28.87
CA LEU A 86 -8.73 11.44 -29.93
C LEU A 86 -7.84 10.71 -30.92
N VAL A 87 -8.13 9.43 -31.15
CA VAL A 87 -7.47 8.62 -32.17
C VAL A 87 -8.47 8.20 -33.24
N ARG A 88 -8.01 8.12 -34.48
CA ARG A 88 -8.81 7.63 -35.61
C ARG A 88 -8.60 6.14 -35.78
N ILE A 89 -9.69 5.42 -35.98
CA ILE A 89 -9.70 3.97 -36.07
C ILE A 89 -10.29 3.55 -37.39
N LYS A 90 -9.62 2.64 -38.08
CA LYS A 90 -10.08 2.03 -39.32
C LYS A 90 -9.82 0.54 -39.34
N LYS A 91 -10.59 -0.20 -40.09
CA LYS A 91 -10.29 -1.61 -40.37
C LYS A 91 -9.04 -1.71 -41.24
N VAL A 92 -8.13 -2.61 -40.88
CA VAL A 92 -6.91 -2.89 -41.63
C VAL A 92 -6.87 -4.38 -41.97
N ASP A 93 -6.64 -4.65 -43.26
CA ASP A 93 -6.39 -6.02 -43.72
C ASP A 93 -4.92 -6.35 -43.48
N VAL A 94 -4.64 -7.37 -42.71
CA VAL A 94 -3.28 -7.81 -42.33
C VAL A 94 -2.92 -9.11 -43.03
N LYS A 95 -1.64 -9.31 -43.29
CA LYS A 95 -1.09 -10.57 -43.80
C LYS A 95 -0.29 -11.28 -42.72
N GLU A 96 -0.10 -12.59 -42.85
CA GLU A 96 0.81 -13.32 -42.02
C GLU A 96 2.24 -12.85 -42.26
N ALA A 97 2.97 -12.57 -41.16
CA ALA A 97 4.37 -12.22 -41.24
C ALA A 97 5.22 -13.44 -41.63
N LYS A 98 6.06 -13.29 -42.63
CA LYS A 98 7.04 -14.33 -43.01
C LYS A 98 8.25 -14.28 -42.10
N LYS A 99 8.74 -13.08 -41.81
CA LYS A 99 9.91 -12.87 -40.98
C LYS A 99 9.73 -11.60 -40.13
N VAL A 100 10.07 -11.72 -38.85
CA VAL A 100 10.07 -10.64 -37.88
C VAL A 100 11.45 -10.58 -37.23
N VAL A 101 12.09 -9.41 -37.24
CA VAL A 101 13.36 -9.17 -36.53
C VAL A 101 13.06 -8.36 -35.29
N LEU A 102 13.38 -8.91 -34.13
CA LEU A 102 13.23 -8.24 -32.83
C LEU A 102 14.61 -7.79 -32.33
N ALA A 103 14.64 -6.63 -31.71
CA ALA A 103 15.83 -6.13 -31.01
C ALA A 103 15.45 -5.69 -29.58
N PRO A 104 16.33 -5.82 -28.58
CA PRO A 104 16.06 -5.28 -27.26
C PRO A 104 15.81 -3.77 -27.33
N ALA A 105 14.81 -3.29 -26.58
CA ALA A 105 14.49 -1.87 -26.50
C ALA A 105 15.50 -1.08 -25.66
N LYS A 106 16.41 -1.74 -24.94
CA LYS A 106 17.39 -1.12 -24.04
C LYS A 106 18.82 -1.46 -24.45
N LYS A 107 19.71 -0.47 -24.52
CA LYS A 107 21.15 -0.66 -24.78
C LYS A 107 21.83 -1.44 -23.66
N GLY A 108 22.77 -2.32 -24.02
CA GLY A 108 23.57 -3.09 -23.07
C GLY A 108 22.90 -4.38 -22.54
N VAL A 109 21.70 -4.71 -22.99
CA VAL A 109 21.05 -5.98 -22.67
C VAL A 109 21.32 -6.97 -23.80
N ILE A 110 22.14 -7.97 -23.54
CA ILE A 110 22.37 -9.10 -24.47
C ILE A 110 21.38 -10.19 -24.09
N VAL A 111 20.41 -10.46 -24.93
CA VAL A 111 19.40 -11.50 -24.70
C VAL A 111 19.85 -12.77 -25.42
N LYS A 112 20.23 -13.79 -24.64
CA LYS A 112 20.51 -15.15 -25.11
C LYS A 112 19.27 -16.01 -24.88
N ALA A 113 18.30 -15.94 -25.79
CA ALA A 113 17.11 -16.76 -25.69
C ALA A 113 16.75 -17.35 -27.06
N SER A 114 16.05 -18.50 -27.10
CA SER A 114 15.70 -19.14 -28.37
C SER A 114 14.61 -18.39 -29.10
N SER A 115 14.71 -18.31 -30.44
CA SER A 115 13.69 -17.70 -31.28
C SER A 115 12.31 -18.32 -31.14
N ALA A 116 12.25 -19.60 -30.74
CA ALA A 116 11.00 -20.32 -30.51
C ALA A 116 10.21 -19.77 -29.32
N THR A 117 10.91 -19.36 -28.26
CA THR A 117 10.32 -18.73 -27.06
C THR A 117 9.65 -17.41 -27.40
N PHE A 118 10.32 -16.56 -28.15
CA PHE A 118 9.78 -15.25 -28.57
C PHE A 118 8.58 -15.42 -29.49
N LYS A 119 8.65 -16.37 -30.42
CA LYS A 119 7.56 -16.69 -31.31
C LYS A 119 6.30 -17.08 -30.54
N GLN A 120 6.43 -17.92 -29.54
CA GLN A 120 5.31 -18.39 -28.74
C GLN A 120 4.68 -17.25 -27.88
N GLY A 121 5.49 -16.37 -27.29
CA GLY A 121 5.01 -15.23 -26.53
C GLY A 121 4.33 -14.13 -27.38
N LEU A 122 4.58 -14.14 -28.70
CA LEU A 122 4.03 -13.15 -29.63
C LEU A 122 3.00 -13.75 -30.61
N LEU A 123 2.69 -15.04 -30.51
CA LEU A 123 1.79 -15.71 -31.44
C LEU A 123 0.40 -15.06 -31.44
N GLY A 124 -0.14 -14.80 -32.66
CA GLY A 124 -1.42 -14.15 -32.83
C GLY A 124 -1.41 -12.63 -32.68
N ARG A 125 -0.28 -12.00 -32.39
CA ARG A 125 -0.16 -10.55 -32.20
C ARG A 125 -0.04 -9.84 -33.55
N ALA A 126 -0.78 -8.73 -33.69
CA ALA A 126 -0.63 -7.82 -34.81
C ALA A 126 0.47 -6.81 -34.52
N ILE A 127 1.36 -6.54 -35.49
CA ILE A 127 2.52 -5.68 -35.37
C ILE A 127 2.80 -4.84 -36.62
N VAL A 128 3.47 -3.72 -36.40
CA VAL A 128 4.04 -2.87 -37.46
C VAL A 128 5.53 -2.67 -37.17
N LYS A 129 6.33 -2.39 -38.21
CA LYS A 129 7.76 -2.06 -38.04
C LYS A 129 7.94 -0.89 -37.09
N GLY A 130 8.82 -1.04 -36.09
CA GLY A 130 9.12 -0.07 -35.07
C GLY A 130 8.19 -0.12 -33.85
N ASP A 131 7.19 -1.01 -33.82
CA ASP A 131 6.36 -1.20 -32.62
C ASP A 131 7.17 -1.80 -31.47
N ILE A 132 6.85 -1.36 -30.27
CA ILE A 132 7.35 -1.94 -29.03
C ILE A 132 6.40 -3.10 -28.67
N VAL A 133 6.96 -4.25 -28.33
CA VAL A 133 6.21 -5.43 -27.92
C VAL A 133 6.77 -5.99 -26.61
N GLY A 134 5.91 -6.35 -25.68
CA GLY A 134 6.27 -7.07 -24.47
C GLY A 134 5.98 -8.56 -24.59
N LEU A 135 6.74 -9.40 -23.94
CA LEU A 135 6.54 -10.86 -23.91
C LEU A 135 5.48 -11.26 -22.87
N GLY A 136 4.31 -10.68 -22.89
CA GLY A 136 3.22 -10.95 -21.93
C GLY A 136 2.14 -11.85 -22.52
N GLY A 137 1.86 -12.96 -21.83
CA GLY A 137 1.08 -14.11 -22.27
C GLY A 137 -0.27 -13.88 -22.94
N VAL A 138 -0.41 -14.45 -24.12
CA VAL A 138 -1.71 -14.82 -24.68
C VAL A 138 -2.19 -16.09 -23.98
N ARG A 139 -3.20 -15.98 -23.09
CA ARG A 139 -3.94 -17.16 -22.64
C ARG A 139 -4.70 -17.72 -23.85
N GLN A 140 -4.15 -18.76 -24.47
CA GLN A 140 -4.91 -19.56 -25.43
C GLN A 140 -6.16 -20.12 -24.75
N ARG A 141 -7.32 -19.94 -25.39
CA ARG A 141 -8.49 -20.81 -25.20
C ARG A 141 -7.99 -22.25 -25.39
N LYS A 142 -8.25 -23.08 -24.39
CA LYS A 142 -7.89 -24.49 -24.35
C LYS A 142 -8.10 -25.19 -25.68
N THR A 143 -7.01 -25.53 -26.33
CA THR A 143 -6.91 -26.76 -27.13
C THR A 143 -5.66 -27.46 -26.57
N ALA A 144 -5.82 -28.75 -26.32
CA ALA A 144 -4.82 -29.57 -25.67
C ALA A 144 -3.52 -29.64 -26.47
N MET A 145 -2.41 -29.82 -25.73
CA MET A 145 -1.08 -30.22 -26.17
C MET A 145 -0.29 -29.17 -26.97
N GLU A 146 0.69 -28.58 -26.27
CA GLU A 146 2.08 -28.78 -26.65
C GLU A 146 3.02 -28.03 -25.70
N SER A 147 4.07 -28.70 -25.33
CA SER A 147 5.11 -28.28 -24.40
C SER A 147 5.99 -27.17 -24.96
N SER A 148 6.16 -26.13 -24.19
CA SER A 148 6.97 -24.99 -24.58
C SER A 148 8.39 -25.07 -24.02
N PRO A 149 9.41 -24.82 -24.84
CA PRO A 149 10.80 -24.62 -24.42
C PRO A 149 11.05 -23.32 -23.61
N PHE A 150 10.00 -22.58 -23.30
CA PHE A 150 10.03 -21.26 -22.68
C PHE A 150 10.85 -21.17 -21.37
N PHE A 151 10.97 -22.28 -20.65
CA PHE A 151 11.60 -22.29 -19.34
C PHE A 151 13.11 -22.55 -19.33
N GLU A 152 13.67 -23.18 -20.35
CA GLU A 152 15.13 -23.33 -20.46
C GLU A 152 15.84 -21.98 -20.60
N ASP A 153 15.27 -21.10 -21.43
CA ASP A 153 15.82 -19.79 -21.69
C ASP A 153 15.60 -18.84 -20.52
N VAL A 154 14.48 -18.99 -19.79
CA VAL A 154 14.18 -18.23 -18.58
C VAL A 154 15.18 -18.55 -17.45
N PHE A 155 15.65 -19.79 -17.34
CA PHE A 155 16.64 -20.18 -16.32
C PHE A 155 18.03 -19.61 -16.61
N ASN A 156 18.45 -19.58 -17.87
CA ASN A 156 19.73 -18.97 -18.26
C ASN A 156 19.72 -17.44 -18.11
N VAL A 157 18.54 -16.80 -18.33
CA VAL A 157 18.35 -15.36 -18.08
C VAL A 157 18.24 -15.06 -16.58
N LEU A 158 17.76 -16.03 -15.76
CA LEU A 158 17.69 -15.88 -14.29
C LEU A 158 19.08 -15.86 -13.66
N GLU A 159 19.99 -16.67 -14.13
CA GLU A 159 21.35 -16.79 -13.60
C GLU A 159 22.20 -15.54 -13.91
N GLU A 160 21.99 -14.90 -15.09
CA GLU A 160 22.67 -13.64 -15.46
C GLU A 160 21.93 -12.38 -14.95
N SER A 161 20.62 -12.45 -14.65
CA SER A 161 19.78 -11.27 -14.28
C SER A 161 19.51 -11.14 -12.79
N MET A 162 20.09 -11.96 -11.90
CA MET A 162 19.91 -11.81 -10.43
C MET A 162 20.42 -10.47 -9.86
N ALA A 163 20.87 -9.58 -10.71
CA ALA A 163 21.32 -8.23 -10.36
C ALA A 163 20.27 -7.12 -10.63
N GLY A 164 18.95 -7.39 -10.60
CA GLY A 164 18.04 -6.27 -10.39
C GLY A 164 16.85 -6.03 -11.29
N PHE A 165 16.41 -6.94 -12.19
CA PHE A 165 15.24 -6.72 -13.03
C PHE A 165 14.16 -7.80 -12.87
N GLY A 166 12.90 -7.37 -12.71
CA GLY A 166 11.73 -8.24 -12.67
C GLY A 166 11.42 -8.86 -14.04
N PHE A 167 10.93 -10.11 -14.04
CA PHE A 167 10.65 -10.95 -15.24
C PHE A 167 9.63 -10.38 -16.24
N GLY A 168 8.96 -9.26 -15.94
CA GLY A 168 7.91 -8.67 -16.79
C GLY A 168 8.37 -7.54 -17.71
N ASP A 169 9.60 -7.07 -17.60
CA ASP A 169 9.98 -5.75 -18.14
C ASP A 169 10.82 -5.78 -19.42
N LEU A 170 11.09 -6.95 -20.00
CA LEU A 170 11.83 -6.99 -21.25
C LEU A 170 10.92 -6.63 -22.43
N LYS A 171 11.09 -5.43 -22.94
CA LYS A 171 10.44 -4.90 -24.14
C LYS A 171 11.36 -5.03 -25.34
N PHE A 172 10.76 -5.37 -26.48
CA PHE A 172 11.46 -5.52 -27.76
C PHE A 172 10.88 -4.58 -28.78
N VAL A 173 11.70 -4.11 -29.69
CA VAL A 173 11.30 -3.30 -30.84
C VAL A 173 11.28 -4.19 -32.07
N VAL A 174 10.24 -4.07 -32.88
CA VAL A 174 10.18 -4.71 -34.20
C VAL A 174 11.12 -3.96 -35.15
N ALA A 175 12.37 -4.43 -35.24
CA ALA A 175 13.40 -3.78 -36.03
C ALA A 175 13.15 -3.90 -37.53
N ASP A 176 12.67 -5.08 -37.99
CA ASP A 176 12.26 -5.29 -39.37
C ASP A 176 11.12 -6.29 -39.48
N LEU A 177 10.31 -6.15 -40.55
CA LEU A 177 9.11 -6.94 -40.79
C LEU A 177 8.98 -7.27 -42.26
N VAL A 178 8.72 -8.53 -42.60
CA VAL A 178 8.46 -8.98 -43.97
C VAL A 178 7.11 -9.69 -44.04
N PRO A 179 6.17 -9.18 -44.80
CA PRO A 179 6.18 -7.97 -45.64
C PRO A 179 6.17 -6.66 -44.86
N LYS A 180 6.67 -5.56 -45.39
CA LYS A 180 6.70 -4.22 -44.80
C LYS A 180 5.32 -3.58 -44.73
N MET A 181 4.36 -4.25 -44.12
CA MET A 181 2.98 -3.81 -43.91
C MET A 181 2.44 -4.39 -42.60
N PRO A 182 1.36 -3.87 -42.04
CA PRO A 182 0.75 -4.46 -40.83
C PRO A 182 0.57 -5.97 -40.99
N SER A 183 1.12 -6.74 -40.05
CA SER A 183 1.14 -8.21 -40.20
C SER A 183 0.87 -8.86 -38.83
N ILE A 184 0.36 -10.11 -38.88
CA ILE A 184 0.11 -10.96 -37.73
C ILE A 184 1.20 -12.04 -37.61
N ILE A 185 1.66 -12.30 -36.39
CA ILE A 185 2.62 -13.38 -36.11
C ILE A 185 1.84 -14.71 -36.05
N SER A 186 2.22 -15.64 -36.90
CA SER A 186 1.60 -16.98 -37.01
C SER A 186 2.62 -18.10 -36.76
N GLU A 187 2.19 -19.34 -36.74
CA GLU A 187 3.07 -20.51 -36.58
C GLU A 187 4.10 -20.66 -37.71
N VAL A 188 3.88 -20.08 -38.86
CA VAL A 188 4.82 -20.11 -40.01
C VAL A 188 5.81 -18.92 -39.97
N THR A 189 5.63 -17.96 -39.11
CA THR A 189 6.51 -16.77 -38.99
C THR A 189 7.89 -17.15 -38.46
N GLU A 190 8.94 -16.76 -39.16
CA GLU A 190 10.31 -16.82 -38.68
C GLU A 190 10.59 -15.62 -37.78
N VAL A 191 10.90 -15.85 -36.49
CA VAL A 191 11.29 -14.82 -35.55
C VAL A 191 12.80 -14.86 -35.37
N VAL A 192 13.46 -13.74 -35.66
CA VAL A 192 14.93 -13.60 -35.54
C VAL A 192 15.21 -12.55 -34.48
N LEU A 193 16.07 -12.90 -33.52
CA LEU A 193 16.54 -11.96 -32.52
C LEU A 193 17.83 -11.30 -33.00
N ASN A 194 17.86 -9.97 -33.00
CA ASN A 194 19.11 -9.24 -33.17
C ASN A 194 19.73 -9.05 -31.78
N PRO A 195 20.93 -9.59 -31.50
CA PRO A 195 21.56 -9.48 -30.19
C PRO A 195 22.01 -8.03 -29.87
N GLU A 196 22.17 -7.19 -30.88
CA GLU A 196 22.54 -5.79 -30.70
C GLU A 196 21.27 -4.93 -30.67
N ALA A 197 21.18 -4.03 -29.70
CA ALA A 197 20.12 -3.03 -29.66
C ALA A 197 20.18 -2.18 -30.96
N VAL A 198 19.08 -2.10 -31.68
CA VAL A 198 18.96 -1.15 -32.78
C VAL A 198 18.90 0.25 -32.19
N GLU A 199 19.67 1.20 -32.72
CA GLU A 199 19.58 2.61 -32.38
C GLU A 199 18.16 3.11 -32.72
N VAL A 200 17.27 3.00 -31.75
CA VAL A 200 16.11 3.88 -31.64
C VAL A 200 16.65 5.13 -30.96
N GLU A 201 16.42 6.32 -31.50
CA GLU A 201 16.73 7.57 -30.81
C GLU A 201 16.30 7.44 -29.35
N GLU A 202 17.27 7.50 -28.43
CA GLU A 202 17.03 7.34 -27.01
C GLU A 202 16.18 8.52 -26.53
N GLU A 203 14.88 8.40 -26.66
CA GLU A 203 14.01 9.17 -25.80
C GLU A 203 14.19 8.60 -24.39
N THR A 204 14.77 9.38 -23.50
CA THR A 204 14.96 9.05 -22.06
C THR A 204 13.63 9.02 -21.31
N ILE A 205 12.60 8.42 -21.91
CA ILE A 205 11.25 8.30 -21.33
C ILE A 205 11.19 6.99 -20.55
N PRO A 206 10.78 7.05 -19.27
CA PRO A 206 10.64 5.85 -18.44
C PRO A 206 9.64 4.85 -19.03
N GLU A 207 9.88 3.57 -18.85
CA GLU A 207 9.00 2.49 -19.38
C GLU A 207 7.78 2.20 -18.50
N VAL A 208 7.65 2.84 -17.34
CA VAL A 208 6.56 2.63 -16.37
C VAL A 208 5.31 3.38 -16.82
N THR A 209 4.17 2.70 -16.81
CA THR A 209 2.86 3.28 -17.14
C THR A 209 1.99 3.37 -15.88
N TYR A 210 0.83 4.04 -15.96
CA TYR A 210 -0.10 4.08 -14.83
C TYR A 210 -0.67 2.68 -14.51
N GLU A 211 -0.77 1.79 -15.50
CA GLU A 211 -1.21 0.40 -15.29
C GLU A 211 -0.24 -0.43 -14.44
N ASP A 212 0.99 0.04 -14.27
CA ASP A 212 1.98 -0.60 -13.39
C ASP A 212 1.90 -0.08 -11.95
N ILE A 213 0.98 0.85 -11.67
CA ILE A 213 0.75 1.43 -10.35
C ILE A 213 -0.58 0.91 -9.80
N GLY A 214 -0.52 0.20 -8.68
CA GLY A 214 -1.69 -0.30 -7.98
C GLY A 214 -2.03 0.52 -6.75
N GLY A 215 -3.33 0.74 -6.51
CA GLY A 215 -3.84 1.29 -5.26
C GLY A 215 -3.64 2.79 -5.04
N LEU A 216 -3.24 3.54 -6.07
CA LEU A 216 -3.01 4.99 -6.02
C LEU A 216 -3.89 5.76 -7.03
N SER A 217 -5.12 5.31 -7.25
CA SER A 217 -6.02 5.89 -8.26
C SER A 217 -6.34 7.37 -8.02
N GLU A 218 -6.55 7.77 -6.77
CA GLU A 218 -6.80 9.16 -6.41
C GLU A 218 -5.55 10.02 -6.58
N GLU A 219 -4.39 9.53 -6.14
CA GLU A 219 -3.11 10.20 -6.27
C GLU A 219 -2.72 10.38 -7.74
N VAL A 220 -2.95 9.35 -8.56
CA VAL A 220 -2.77 9.43 -10.02
C VAL A 220 -3.68 10.51 -10.61
N SER A 221 -4.94 10.59 -10.20
CA SER A 221 -5.85 11.64 -10.68
C SER A 221 -5.37 13.04 -10.29
N LYS A 222 -4.96 13.22 -9.05
CA LYS A 222 -4.41 14.51 -8.56
C LYS A 222 -3.13 14.92 -9.28
N ILE A 223 -2.19 13.98 -9.51
CA ILE A 223 -0.95 14.31 -10.20
C ILE A 223 -1.15 14.58 -11.70
N ARG A 224 -2.13 13.94 -12.33
CA ARG A 224 -2.56 14.29 -13.70
C ARG A 224 -2.99 15.75 -13.78
N GLU A 225 -3.79 16.18 -12.83
CA GLU A 225 -4.26 17.58 -12.77
C GLU A 225 -3.14 18.58 -12.53
N MET A 226 -2.19 18.23 -11.65
CA MET A 226 -1.10 19.13 -11.24
C MET A 226 0.08 19.15 -12.20
N VAL A 227 0.35 18.08 -12.94
CA VAL A 227 1.55 17.92 -13.78
C VAL A 227 1.19 17.71 -15.24
N GLU A 228 0.32 16.74 -15.56
CA GLU A 228 0.01 16.38 -16.93
C GLU A 228 -0.77 17.50 -17.65
N LEU A 229 -1.80 18.05 -17.00
CA LEU A 229 -2.63 19.09 -17.58
C LEU A 229 -1.84 20.36 -17.91
N PRO A 230 -0.96 20.90 -17.04
CA PRO A 230 -0.13 22.07 -17.37
C PRO A 230 0.86 21.83 -18.52
N LEU A 231 1.42 20.63 -18.61
CA LEU A 231 2.39 20.29 -19.67
C LEU A 231 1.73 20.11 -21.04
N LYS A 232 0.54 19.49 -21.08
CA LYS A 232 -0.20 19.22 -22.33
C LYS A 232 -1.07 20.39 -22.77
N HIS A 233 -1.67 21.11 -21.84
CA HIS A 233 -2.67 22.18 -22.11
C HIS A 233 -2.38 23.46 -21.35
N PRO A 234 -1.22 24.11 -21.56
CA PRO A 234 -0.88 25.37 -20.88
C PRO A 234 -1.87 26.49 -21.18
N GLU A 235 -2.52 26.45 -22.36
CA GLU A 235 -3.50 27.43 -22.80
C GLU A 235 -4.73 27.53 -21.87
N ILE A 236 -5.07 26.47 -21.14
CA ILE A 236 -6.18 26.49 -20.18
C ILE A 236 -5.82 27.39 -19.00
N PHE A 237 -4.59 27.28 -18.50
CA PHE A 237 -4.11 28.07 -17.36
C PHE A 237 -3.96 29.56 -17.74
N GLU A 238 -3.46 29.85 -18.95
CA GLU A 238 -3.39 31.21 -19.46
C GLU A 238 -4.79 31.83 -19.59
N LYS A 239 -5.78 31.09 -20.10
CA LYS A 239 -7.15 31.57 -20.27
C LYS A 239 -7.85 31.80 -18.92
N LEU A 240 -7.54 31.02 -17.91
CA LEU A 240 -8.06 31.18 -16.55
C LEU A 240 -7.31 32.25 -15.74
N GLY A 241 -6.15 32.71 -16.22
CA GLY A 241 -5.31 33.69 -15.53
C GLY A 241 -4.64 33.16 -14.27
N ILE A 242 -4.45 31.82 -14.18
CA ILE A 242 -3.78 31.16 -13.05
C ILE A 242 -2.42 30.61 -13.48
N GLU A 243 -1.43 30.71 -12.58
CA GLU A 243 -0.12 30.11 -12.82
C GLU A 243 -0.18 28.61 -12.52
N PRO A 244 0.34 27.76 -13.44
CA PRO A 244 0.45 26.33 -13.18
C PRO A 244 1.46 26.07 -12.07
N PRO A 245 1.30 24.97 -11.29
CA PRO A 245 2.26 24.60 -10.26
C PRO A 245 3.62 24.28 -10.87
N LYS A 246 4.69 24.84 -10.29
CA LYS A 246 6.06 24.62 -10.72
C LYS A 246 6.68 23.37 -10.10
N GLY A 247 6.24 23.03 -8.90
CA GLY A 247 6.77 21.91 -8.15
C GLY A 247 5.70 21.15 -7.38
N VAL A 248 5.84 19.82 -7.37
CA VAL A 248 5.01 18.90 -6.60
C VAL A 248 5.89 18.10 -5.65
N LEU A 249 5.57 18.09 -4.37
CA LEU A 249 6.25 17.31 -3.35
C LEU A 249 5.47 16.04 -3.05
N LEU A 250 6.06 14.88 -3.36
CA LEU A 250 5.54 13.57 -2.99
C LEU A 250 6.13 13.15 -1.64
N HIS A 251 5.32 12.85 -0.67
CA HIS A 251 5.84 12.38 0.62
C HIS A 251 5.04 11.20 1.18
N GLY A 252 5.70 10.39 1.99
CA GLY A 252 5.10 9.20 2.61
C GLY A 252 6.14 8.12 2.91
N PRO A 253 5.72 6.97 3.47
CA PRO A 253 6.64 5.90 3.84
C PRO A 253 7.47 5.39 2.66
N PRO A 254 8.68 4.83 2.91
CA PRO A 254 9.49 4.24 1.86
C PRO A 254 8.78 3.04 1.22
N GLY A 255 9.01 2.82 -0.07
CA GLY A 255 8.43 1.68 -0.78
C GLY A 255 6.97 1.81 -1.20
N THR A 256 6.33 2.99 -1.04
CA THR A 256 4.94 3.25 -1.43
C THR A 256 4.76 3.60 -2.92
N GLY A 257 5.85 3.69 -3.70
CA GLY A 257 5.76 3.90 -5.15
C GLY A 257 5.97 5.33 -5.63
N LYS A 258 6.47 6.27 -4.80
CA LYS A 258 6.72 7.68 -5.17
C LYS A 258 7.53 7.83 -6.46
N THR A 259 8.65 7.13 -6.56
CA THR A 259 9.53 7.15 -7.74
C THR A 259 8.86 6.52 -8.97
N MET A 260 8.04 5.46 -8.78
CA MET A 260 7.27 4.84 -9.87
C MET A 260 6.22 5.80 -10.41
N LEU A 261 5.52 6.50 -9.54
CA LEU A 261 4.50 7.47 -9.91
C LEU A 261 5.09 8.60 -10.77
N ALA A 262 6.23 9.16 -10.37
CA ALA A 262 6.91 10.18 -11.14
C ALA A 262 7.34 9.69 -12.55
N LYS A 263 7.85 8.44 -12.62
CA LYS A 263 8.21 7.82 -13.91
C LYS A 263 6.99 7.60 -14.80
N ALA A 264 5.87 7.14 -14.24
CA ALA A 264 4.65 6.93 -15.00
C ALA A 264 4.10 8.25 -15.56
N VAL A 265 4.10 9.32 -14.77
CA VAL A 265 3.69 10.66 -15.22
C VAL A 265 4.55 11.12 -16.41
N ALA A 266 5.87 10.96 -16.33
CA ALA A 266 6.77 11.35 -17.41
C ALA A 266 6.53 10.55 -18.70
N ASN A 267 6.25 9.25 -18.58
CA ASN A 267 5.90 8.41 -19.72
C ASN A 267 4.59 8.85 -20.39
N GLU A 268 3.55 9.08 -19.59
CA GLU A 268 2.22 9.46 -20.11
C GLU A 268 2.17 10.88 -20.68
N THR A 269 3.06 11.78 -20.22
CA THR A 269 3.19 13.13 -20.76
C THR A 269 4.15 13.21 -21.94
N ASN A 270 4.81 12.10 -22.29
CA ASN A 270 5.87 12.06 -23.31
C ASN A 270 6.95 13.11 -23.06
N SER A 271 7.28 13.37 -21.79
CA SER A 271 8.22 14.40 -21.36
C SER A 271 9.61 13.82 -21.11
N HIS A 272 10.64 14.62 -21.39
CA HIS A 272 12.01 14.24 -21.04
C HIS A 272 12.16 14.13 -19.53
N PHE A 273 12.66 12.99 -19.03
CA PHE A 273 12.73 12.68 -17.60
C PHE A 273 14.16 12.72 -17.08
N ILE A 274 14.41 13.65 -16.16
CA ILE A 274 15.73 13.81 -15.52
C ILE A 274 15.62 13.40 -14.07
N VAL A 275 16.41 12.41 -13.65
CA VAL A 275 16.48 11.98 -12.25
C VAL A 275 17.66 12.66 -11.56
N ILE A 276 17.41 13.16 -10.37
CA ILE A 276 18.38 13.73 -9.46
C ILE A 276 18.26 12.95 -8.15
N ASN A 277 19.25 12.13 -7.82
CA ASN A 277 19.32 11.45 -6.53
C ASN A 277 20.00 12.39 -5.52
N GLY A 278 19.33 12.67 -4.39
CA GLY A 278 19.84 13.58 -3.38
C GLY A 278 21.28 13.29 -2.95
N PRO A 279 21.60 12.08 -2.48
CA PRO A 279 22.96 11.71 -2.07
C PRO A 279 24.04 11.82 -3.16
N GLU A 280 23.68 11.60 -4.43
CA GLU A 280 24.64 11.66 -5.54
C GLU A 280 25.09 13.08 -5.89
N ILE A 281 24.26 14.07 -5.61
CA ILE A 281 24.61 15.49 -5.82
C ILE A 281 25.62 15.97 -4.79
N MET A 282 25.58 15.42 -3.58
CA MET A 282 26.47 15.83 -2.48
C MET A 282 27.90 15.35 -2.72
N SER A 283 28.66 16.15 -3.45
CA SER A 283 30.08 15.88 -3.73
C SER A 283 30.98 16.40 -2.61
N LYS A 284 32.11 15.70 -2.35
CA LYS A 284 33.16 16.15 -1.45
C LYS A 284 33.92 17.38 -1.96
N TYR A 285 33.81 17.71 -3.27
CA TYR A 285 34.53 18.83 -3.86
C TYR A 285 33.68 20.11 -3.83
N TYR A 286 34.32 21.21 -3.44
CA TYR A 286 33.73 22.52 -3.28
C TYR A 286 33.16 23.08 -4.60
N GLY A 287 31.89 23.49 -4.63
CA GLY A 287 31.26 24.10 -5.81
C GLY A 287 30.75 23.13 -6.88
N GLN A 288 31.12 21.85 -6.83
CA GLN A 288 30.72 20.87 -7.84
C GLN A 288 29.25 20.45 -7.72
N SER A 289 28.73 20.48 -6.50
CA SER A 289 27.31 20.13 -6.21
C SER A 289 26.34 21.15 -6.79
N GLU A 290 26.65 22.45 -6.62
CA GLU A 290 25.84 23.54 -7.17
C GLU A 290 25.87 23.57 -8.70
N GLU A 291 27.05 23.34 -9.30
CA GLU A 291 27.23 23.29 -10.75
C GLU A 291 26.48 22.12 -11.39
N ASN A 292 26.55 20.92 -10.76
CA ASN A 292 25.84 19.75 -11.24
C ASN A 292 24.33 19.97 -11.21
N LEU A 293 23.80 20.54 -10.12
CA LEU A 293 22.39 20.88 -10.01
C LEU A 293 21.97 21.84 -11.14
N ARG A 294 22.73 22.90 -11.33
CA ARG A 294 22.47 23.91 -12.38
C ARG A 294 22.48 23.31 -13.79
N LYS A 295 23.45 22.45 -14.11
CA LYS A 295 23.54 21.75 -15.41
C LYS A 295 22.29 20.89 -15.68
N LYS A 296 21.79 20.16 -14.68
CA LYS A 296 20.58 19.32 -14.81
C LYS A 296 19.33 20.16 -15.10
N PHE A 297 19.16 21.31 -14.44
CA PHE A 297 18.05 22.20 -14.71
C PHE A 297 18.17 22.88 -16.10
N GLN A 298 19.39 23.26 -16.55
CA GLN A 298 19.62 23.78 -17.89
C GLN A 298 19.29 22.72 -18.96
N GLU A 299 19.71 21.46 -18.76
CA GLU A 299 19.33 20.34 -19.64
C GLU A 299 17.81 20.18 -19.76
N ALA A 300 17.08 20.32 -18.62
CA ALA A 300 15.64 20.26 -18.61
C ALA A 300 14.96 21.39 -19.41
N GLU A 301 15.51 22.60 -19.32
CA GLU A 301 14.99 23.75 -20.09
C GLU A 301 15.24 23.60 -21.59
N GLU A 302 16.42 23.10 -21.99
CA GLU A 302 16.79 22.85 -23.39
C GLU A 302 15.93 21.76 -24.04
N LYS A 303 15.56 20.72 -23.28
CA LYS A 303 14.79 19.57 -23.76
C LYS A 303 13.31 19.61 -23.34
N ALA A 304 12.75 20.79 -23.15
CA ALA A 304 11.35 20.94 -22.77
C ALA A 304 10.38 20.42 -23.87
N PRO A 305 9.25 19.72 -23.52
CA PRO A 305 8.70 19.53 -22.18
C PRO A 305 9.48 18.51 -21.36
N SER A 306 9.77 18.84 -20.09
CA SER A 306 10.59 18.00 -19.25
C SER A 306 10.09 17.93 -17.79
N ILE A 307 10.35 16.80 -17.15
CA ILE A 307 10.08 16.57 -15.72
C ILE A 307 11.41 16.30 -15.04
N ILE A 308 11.74 17.10 -14.03
CA ILE A 308 12.86 16.87 -13.13
C ILE A 308 12.33 16.13 -11.91
N PHE A 309 12.82 14.94 -11.64
CA PHE A 309 12.49 14.18 -10.45
C PHE A 309 13.66 14.21 -9.46
N ILE A 310 13.43 14.76 -8.28
CA ILE A 310 14.43 14.83 -7.20
C ILE A 310 14.04 13.77 -6.16
N ASP A 311 14.77 12.66 -6.11
CA ASP A 311 14.56 11.63 -5.09
C ASP A 311 15.37 11.97 -3.84
N GLU A 312 14.84 11.62 -2.66
CA GLU A 312 15.44 11.89 -1.36
C GLU A 312 15.88 13.37 -1.22
N ILE A 313 14.95 14.29 -1.50
CA ILE A 313 15.23 15.73 -1.43
C ILE A 313 15.67 16.17 -0.03
N ASP A 314 15.30 15.45 1.01
CA ASP A 314 15.73 15.66 2.39
C ASP A 314 17.24 15.52 2.57
N ALA A 315 17.93 14.75 1.72
CA ALA A 315 19.39 14.65 1.71
C ALA A 315 20.08 15.95 1.24
N ILE A 316 19.44 16.72 0.35
CA ILE A 316 20.00 17.95 -0.21
C ILE A 316 19.45 19.23 0.42
N ALA A 317 18.26 19.17 1.00
CA ALA A 317 17.56 20.36 1.47
C ALA A 317 16.98 20.22 2.90
N PRO A 318 17.78 19.81 3.90
CA PRO A 318 17.34 19.75 5.28
C PRO A 318 17.17 21.17 5.89
N LYS A 319 16.48 21.26 7.03
CA LYS A 319 16.31 22.54 7.76
C LYS A 319 17.65 23.16 8.11
N ARG A 320 17.77 24.46 7.94
CA ARG A 320 19.00 25.23 8.18
C ARG A 320 19.52 25.11 9.61
N GLU A 321 18.65 24.85 10.59
CA GLU A 321 18.96 24.68 12.00
C GLU A 321 19.67 23.34 12.29
N GLU A 322 19.39 22.32 11.49
CA GLU A 322 19.93 20.97 11.64
C GLU A 322 21.23 20.77 10.85
N VAL A 323 21.54 21.69 9.91
CA VAL A 323 22.69 21.60 8.99
C VAL A 323 23.93 22.19 9.64
N LYS A 324 24.96 21.36 9.85
CA LYS A 324 26.28 21.75 10.34
C LYS A 324 27.27 22.12 9.22
N GLY A 325 26.97 21.77 7.94
CA GLY A 325 27.86 21.96 6.80
C GLY A 325 27.55 23.22 5.97
N GLU A 326 28.61 23.93 5.50
CA GLU A 326 28.49 25.12 4.65
C GLU A 326 28.06 24.74 3.22
N VAL A 327 28.45 23.55 2.74
CA VAL A 327 28.14 23.05 1.40
C VAL A 327 26.63 22.80 1.25
N GLU A 328 26.02 22.14 2.24
CA GLU A 328 24.60 21.84 2.26
C GLU A 328 23.75 23.12 2.22
N ARG A 329 24.11 24.15 3.01
CA ARG A 329 23.40 25.44 2.99
C ARG A 329 23.44 26.12 1.63
N ARG A 330 24.54 25.98 0.89
CA ARG A 330 24.69 26.55 -0.46
C ARG A 330 23.87 25.82 -1.49
N VAL A 331 23.85 24.49 -1.43
CA VAL A 331 23.01 23.68 -2.33
C VAL A 331 21.53 24.01 -2.13
N VAL A 332 21.06 24.15 -0.88
CA VAL A 332 19.68 24.60 -0.59
C VAL A 332 19.43 25.99 -1.18
N ALA A 333 20.33 26.95 -0.95
CA ALA A 333 20.19 28.30 -1.50
C ALA A 333 20.17 28.32 -3.03
N GLN A 334 21.01 27.49 -3.67
CA GLN A 334 21.05 27.32 -5.12
C GLN A 334 19.74 26.71 -5.65
N LEU A 335 19.22 25.64 -5.02
CA LEU A 335 17.94 25.02 -5.39
C LEU A 335 16.80 26.04 -5.31
N LEU A 336 16.71 26.81 -4.20
CA LEU A 336 15.73 27.87 -4.04
C LEU A 336 15.82 28.90 -5.16
N SER A 337 17.04 29.36 -5.49
CA SER A 337 17.28 30.34 -6.56
C SER A 337 16.88 29.81 -7.94
N ILE A 338 17.17 28.55 -8.22
CA ILE A 338 16.79 27.91 -9.49
C ILE A 338 15.26 27.75 -9.58
N MET A 339 14.59 27.30 -8.51
CA MET A 339 13.12 27.16 -8.47
C MET A 339 12.43 28.51 -8.69
N ASP A 340 12.94 29.58 -8.06
CA ASP A 340 12.41 30.96 -8.27
C ASP A 340 12.66 31.45 -9.70
N GLY A 341 13.76 31.02 -10.33
CA GLY A 341 14.15 31.37 -11.71
C GLY A 341 13.37 30.62 -12.80
N LEU A 342 12.69 29.50 -12.47
CA LEU A 342 11.87 28.77 -13.44
C LEU A 342 10.71 29.65 -13.90
N LYS A 343 10.69 29.93 -15.22
CA LYS A 343 9.61 30.72 -15.82
C LYS A 343 8.31 29.93 -15.78
N SER A 344 7.20 30.58 -15.41
CA SER A 344 5.85 29.97 -15.39
C SER A 344 5.38 29.45 -16.76
N ARG A 345 6.00 29.91 -17.83
CA ARG A 345 5.76 29.46 -19.21
C ARG A 345 6.73 28.35 -19.68
N GLY A 346 7.73 28.00 -18.84
CA GLY A 346 8.61 26.88 -19.16
C GLY A 346 7.85 25.56 -19.00
N LYS A 347 7.86 24.71 -20.03
CA LYS A 347 7.28 23.35 -19.97
C LYS A 347 8.18 22.42 -19.11
N VAL A 348 8.60 22.92 -17.93
CA VAL A 348 9.41 22.18 -16.97
C VAL A 348 8.67 22.11 -15.65
N VAL A 349 8.44 20.91 -15.15
CA VAL A 349 7.84 20.66 -13.83
C VAL A 349 8.82 19.88 -12.96
N VAL A 350 8.95 20.28 -11.70
CA VAL A 350 9.81 19.61 -10.72
C VAL A 350 8.96 18.75 -9.80
N ILE A 351 9.26 17.46 -9.73
CA ILE A 351 8.64 16.54 -8.77
C ILE A 351 9.72 16.16 -7.78
N ALA A 352 9.49 16.37 -6.50
CA ALA A 352 10.42 15.93 -5.45
C ALA A 352 9.78 14.82 -4.59
N ALA A 353 10.60 13.90 -4.12
CA ALA A 353 10.16 12.85 -3.21
C ALA A 353 10.95 12.88 -1.91
N THR A 354 10.25 12.67 -0.78
CA THR A 354 10.86 12.52 0.54
C THR A 354 10.08 11.51 1.38
N ASN A 355 10.79 10.85 2.29
CA ASN A 355 10.16 10.01 3.30
C ASN A 355 9.81 10.81 4.57
N VAL A 356 10.46 11.97 4.79
CA VAL A 356 10.36 12.76 6.03
C VAL A 356 10.14 14.24 5.71
N PRO A 357 8.91 14.67 5.39
CA PRO A 357 8.63 16.05 4.96
C PRO A 357 8.97 17.11 6.02
N ASN A 358 8.99 16.73 7.30
CA ASN A 358 9.26 17.65 8.41
C ASN A 358 10.73 18.06 8.55
N ILE A 359 11.65 17.37 7.89
CA ILE A 359 13.09 17.71 7.87
C ILE A 359 13.40 18.77 6.82
N LEU A 360 12.55 18.94 5.81
CA LEU A 360 12.78 19.88 4.72
C LEU A 360 12.77 21.34 5.18
N ASP A 361 13.62 22.18 4.53
CA ASP A 361 13.60 23.63 4.72
C ASP A 361 12.19 24.19 4.37
N PRO A 362 11.50 24.88 5.31
CA PRO A 362 10.16 25.42 5.07
C PRO A 362 10.09 26.39 3.87
N ALA A 363 11.20 26.98 3.47
CA ALA A 363 11.27 27.86 2.30
C ALA A 363 10.99 27.14 0.98
N LEU A 364 11.22 25.82 0.89
CA LEU A 364 10.88 25.01 -0.28
C LEU A 364 9.38 24.80 -0.44
N ARG A 365 8.63 24.79 0.67
CA ARG A 365 7.18 24.53 0.71
C ARG A 365 6.35 25.80 0.55
N ARG A 366 6.96 26.90 0.09
CA ARG A 366 6.27 28.18 -0.17
C ARG A 366 5.70 28.21 -1.58
N PRO A 367 4.58 28.97 -1.80
CA PRO A 367 4.05 29.19 -3.14
C PRO A 367 5.11 29.63 -4.15
N GLY A 368 5.04 29.11 -5.38
CA GLY A 368 5.99 29.31 -6.45
C GLY A 368 7.18 28.36 -6.47
N ARG A 369 7.26 27.40 -5.51
CA ARG A 369 8.28 26.34 -5.44
C ARG A 369 7.58 24.99 -5.38
N PHE A 370 7.63 24.25 -4.26
CA PHE A 370 6.80 23.07 -4.06
C PHE A 370 5.49 23.50 -3.38
N ASP A 371 4.63 24.07 -4.18
CA ASP A 371 3.35 24.63 -3.74
C ASP A 371 2.22 23.59 -3.70
N ARG A 372 2.47 22.40 -4.18
CA ARG A 372 1.56 21.26 -4.10
C ARG A 372 2.23 20.09 -3.39
N GLU A 373 1.53 19.52 -2.44
CA GLU A 373 1.97 18.36 -1.69
C GLU A 373 0.98 17.20 -1.92
N LEU A 374 1.52 16.01 -2.17
CA LEU A 374 0.75 14.80 -2.35
C LEU A 374 1.28 13.73 -1.41
N VAL A 375 0.40 13.26 -0.53
CA VAL A 375 0.70 12.19 0.42
C VAL A 375 0.52 10.85 -0.28
N ILE A 376 1.57 10.02 -0.29
CA ILE A 376 1.52 8.65 -0.79
C ILE A 376 1.52 7.72 0.42
N GLY A 377 0.35 7.31 0.86
CA GLY A 377 0.14 6.48 2.04
C GLY A 377 0.47 5.00 1.85
N VAL A 378 0.22 4.24 2.92
CA VAL A 378 0.22 2.76 2.86
C VAL A 378 -1.04 2.32 2.10
N PRO A 379 -0.96 1.37 1.17
CA PRO A 379 -2.10 0.98 0.35
C PRO A 379 -3.23 0.37 1.20
N SER A 380 -4.47 0.74 0.88
CA SER A 380 -5.68 0.14 1.41
C SER A 380 -5.77 -1.35 1.04
N ARG A 381 -6.75 -2.08 1.56
CA ARG A 381 -7.01 -3.48 1.17
C ARG A 381 -7.13 -3.65 -0.35
N ASP A 382 -7.95 -2.81 -0.98
CA ASP A 382 -8.16 -2.87 -2.43
C ASP A 382 -6.90 -2.43 -3.20
N GLY A 383 -6.15 -1.50 -2.63
CA GLY A 383 -4.84 -1.10 -3.13
C GLY A 383 -3.82 -2.25 -3.10
N ARG A 384 -3.79 -3.03 -2.01
CA ARG A 384 -2.92 -4.21 -1.92
C ARG A 384 -3.30 -5.30 -2.92
N ASP A 385 -4.61 -5.54 -3.11
CA ASP A 385 -5.09 -6.47 -4.13
C ASP A 385 -4.66 -6.03 -5.55
N ALA A 386 -4.80 -4.74 -5.87
CA ALA A 386 -4.33 -4.18 -7.13
C ALA A 386 -2.81 -4.34 -7.32
N VAL A 387 -2.01 -4.06 -6.30
CA VAL A 387 -0.55 -4.25 -6.33
C VAL A 387 -0.17 -5.73 -6.50
N LEU A 388 -0.84 -6.64 -5.78
CA LEU A 388 -0.64 -8.09 -5.92
C LEU A 388 -0.95 -8.56 -7.34
N LYS A 389 -2.07 -8.11 -7.95
CA LYS A 389 -2.43 -8.42 -9.34
C LYS A 389 -1.36 -7.98 -10.33
N ILE A 390 -0.75 -6.80 -10.11
CA ILE A 390 0.34 -6.30 -10.94
C ILE A 390 1.56 -7.23 -10.84
N HIS A 391 2.04 -7.52 -9.63
CA HIS A 391 3.24 -8.33 -9.44
C HIS A 391 3.04 -9.81 -9.75
N THR A 392 1.81 -10.32 -9.73
CA THR A 392 1.50 -11.72 -10.09
C THR A 392 1.04 -11.89 -11.54
N ARG A 393 0.97 -10.82 -12.33
CA ARG A 393 0.49 -10.82 -13.73
C ARG A 393 1.14 -11.91 -14.59
N ASN A 394 2.44 -12.10 -14.42
CA ASN A 394 3.24 -13.06 -15.19
C ASN A 394 3.56 -14.35 -14.39
N MET A 395 3.02 -14.53 -13.17
CA MET A 395 3.28 -15.69 -12.34
C MET A 395 2.30 -16.82 -12.66
N PRO A 396 2.77 -18.08 -12.73
CA PRO A 396 1.92 -19.24 -12.91
C PRO A 396 1.18 -19.58 -11.60
N LEU A 397 0.06 -18.89 -11.33
CA LEU A 397 -0.74 -19.13 -10.13
C LEU A 397 -1.57 -20.42 -10.25
N ALA A 398 -1.67 -21.15 -9.16
CA ALA A 398 -2.61 -22.27 -9.06
C ALA A 398 -4.05 -21.75 -8.87
N LYS A 399 -5.05 -22.55 -9.26
CA LYS A 399 -6.47 -22.17 -9.19
C LYS A 399 -6.98 -21.90 -7.78
N ASN A 400 -6.29 -22.36 -6.76
CA ASN A 400 -6.65 -22.20 -5.34
C ASN A 400 -6.05 -20.96 -4.69
N VAL A 401 -5.39 -20.08 -5.44
CA VAL A 401 -4.84 -18.82 -4.93
C VAL A 401 -5.89 -17.74 -5.09
N ASP A 402 -6.36 -17.23 -3.96
CA ASP A 402 -7.18 -16.02 -3.90
C ASP A 402 -6.33 -14.85 -3.46
N LEU A 403 -6.11 -13.88 -4.36
CA LEU A 403 -5.32 -12.69 -4.09
C LEU A 403 -6.01 -11.76 -3.07
N ASN A 404 -7.35 -11.79 -3.01
CA ASN A 404 -8.09 -11.02 -2.02
C ASN A 404 -7.79 -11.50 -0.60
N GLU A 405 -7.73 -12.83 -0.38
CA GLU A 405 -7.33 -13.40 0.91
C GLU A 405 -5.89 -12.98 1.28
N ILE A 406 -4.98 -12.96 0.30
CA ILE A 406 -3.60 -12.52 0.54
C ILE A 406 -3.57 -11.03 0.88
N ALA A 407 -4.39 -10.21 0.21
CA ALA A 407 -4.52 -8.79 0.52
C ALA A 407 -5.06 -8.55 1.93
N ASP A 408 -5.98 -9.40 2.42
CA ASP A 408 -6.52 -9.32 3.79
C ASP A 408 -5.42 -9.54 4.85
N ILE A 409 -4.55 -10.52 4.64
CA ILE A 409 -3.50 -10.89 5.62
C ILE A 409 -2.21 -10.07 5.49
N THR A 410 -1.99 -9.35 4.38
CA THR A 410 -0.81 -8.50 4.16
C THR A 410 -1.01 -7.07 4.65
N TYR A 411 -1.62 -6.93 5.78
CA TYR A 411 -1.87 -5.67 6.41
C TYR A 411 -0.57 -4.89 6.72
N GLY A 412 -0.57 -3.56 6.47
CA GLY A 412 0.62 -2.72 6.68
C GLY A 412 1.79 -2.92 5.69
N PHE A 413 1.60 -3.77 4.67
CA PHE A 413 2.58 -3.94 3.60
C PHE A 413 2.50 -2.77 2.61
N VAL A 414 3.64 -2.23 2.24
CA VAL A 414 3.76 -1.26 1.15
C VAL A 414 4.00 -1.98 -0.19
N GLY A 415 3.96 -1.25 -1.29
CA GLY A 415 4.15 -1.83 -2.62
C GLY A 415 5.43 -2.65 -2.77
N ALA A 416 6.55 -2.17 -2.20
CA ALA A 416 7.83 -2.89 -2.21
C ALA A 416 7.79 -4.20 -1.41
N ASP A 417 7.04 -4.25 -0.30
CA ASP A 417 6.88 -5.46 0.51
C ASP A 417 6.06 -6.52 -0.24
N LEU A 418 4.97 -6.09 -0.91
CA LEU A 418 4.14 -6.97 -1.72
C LEU A 418 4.90 -7.53 -2.93
N ALA A 419 5.73 -6.72 -3.57
CA ALA A 419 6.65 -7.16 -4.62
C ALA A 419 7.65 -8.21 -4.09
N SER A 420 8.22 -7.96 -2.91
CA SER A 420 9.12 -8.89 -2.22
C SER A 420 8.40 -10.19 -1.84
N LEU A 421 7.15 -10.10 -1.37
CA LEU A 421 6.32 -11.26 -1.06
C LEU A 421 6.08 -12.14 -2.29
N CYS A 422 5.70 -11.56 -3.41
CA CYS A 422 5.51 -12.28 -4.67
C CYS A 422 6.81 -12.95 -5.12
N LYS A 423 7.94 -12.24 -5.04
CA LYS A 423 9.26 -12.79 -5.36
C LYS A 423 9.63 -13.94 -4.44
N GLU A 424 9.43 -13.82 -3.12
CA GLU A 424 9.75 -14.88 -2.17
C GLU A 424 8.82 -16.10 -2.35
N ALA A 425 7.54 -15.89 -2.66
CA ALA A 425 6.63 -16.99 -2.98
C ALA A 425 7.12 -17.79 -4.21
N ALA A 426 7.60 -17.11 -5.24
CA ALA A 426 8.23 -17.77 -6.39
C ALA A 426 9.51 -18.52 -6.00
N MET A 427 10.33 -17.94 -5.11
CA MET A 427 11.56 -18.60 -4.60
C MET A 427 11.25 -19.84 -3.75
N VAL A 428 10.15 -19.83 -2.98
CA VAL A 428 9.69 -21.02 -2.23
C VAL A 428 9.35 -22.17 -3.20
N VAL A 429 8.64 -21.87 -4.29
CA VAL A 429 8.35 -22.86 -5.35
C VAL A 429 9.63 -23.39 -5.97
N LEU A 430 10.56 -22.50 -6.29
CA LEU A 430 11.85 -22.87 -6.87
C LEU A 430 12.62 -23.81 -5.93
N ARG A 431 12.75 -23.46 -4.65
CA ARG A 431 13.42 -24.32 -3.65
C ARG A 431 12.77 -25.69 -3.51
N ARG A 432 11.45 -25.79 -3.69
CA ARG A 432 10.71 -27.07 -3.66
C ARG A 432 11.05 -27.95 -4.86
N VAL A 433 11.27 -27.37 -6.01
CA VAL A 433 11.49 -28.09 -7.28
C VAL A 433 12.96 -28.37 -7.54
N LEU A 434 13.88 -27.54 -7.01
CA LEU A 434 15.34 -27.69 -7.15
C LEU A 434 15.88 -29.10 -6.87
N PRO A 435 15.43 -29.86 -5.84
CA PRO A 435 15.93 -31.21 -5.58
C PRO A 435 15.56 -32.25 -6.67
N GLU A 436 14.48 -31.96 -7.43
CA GLU A 436 14.04 -32.81 -8.55
C GLU A 436 14.80 -32.50 -9.85
N LEU A 437 15.45 -31.33 -9.91
CA LEU A 437 16.32 -30.93 -11.00
C LEU A 437 17.71 -31.52 -10.80
N LYS A 438 18.00 -32.62 -11.50
CA LYS A 438 19.41 -33.08 -11.65
C LYS A 438 20.15 -31.97 -12.38
N MET A 439 21.08 -31.30 -11.70
CA MET A 439 21.92 -30.25 -12.27
C MET A 439 22.92 -30.78 -13.31
N ASN A 440 22.46 -31.37 -14.37
CA ASN A 440 23.25 -31.57 -15.58
C ASN A 440 22.89 -30.42 -16.53
N ALA A 441 23.80 -29.51 -16.73
CA ALA A 441 23.63 -28.26 -17.49
C ALA A 441 23.27 -28.45 -18.99
N GLU A 442 23.16 -29.69 -19.47
CA GLU A 442 22.94 -30.02 -20.89
C GLU A 442 21.61 -30.75 -21.17
N GLU A 443 20.84 -31.15 -20.16
CA GLU A 443 19.57 -31.84 -20.36
C GLU A 443 18.36 -30.90 -20.17
N PRO A 444 17.41 -30.91 -21.13
CA PRO A 444 16.19 -30.08 -21.01
C PRO A 444 15.35 -30.48 -19.80
N ILE A 445 14.79 -29.49 -19.12
CA ILE A 445 13.97 -29.71 -17.92
C ILE A 445 12.74 -30.55 -18.28
N PRO A 446 12.47 -31.68 -17.58
CA PRO A 446 11.31 -32.52 -17.86
C PRO A 446 9.97 -31.74 -17.74
N LYS A 447 9.04 -32.00 -18.65
CA LYS A 447 7.71 -31.34 -18.69
C LYS A 447 6.94 -31.46 -17.37
N ASP A 448 7.03 -32.59 -16.69
CA ASP A 448 6.38 -32.87 -15.42
C ASP A 448 6.89 -31.94 -14.28
N VAL A 449 8.13 -31.50 -14.36
CA VAL A 449 8.75 -30.57 -13.43
C VAL A 449 8.25 -29.16 -13.68
N LEU A 450 8.07 -28.77 -14.96
CA LEU A 450 7.53 -27.47 -15.36
C LEU A 450 6.07 -27.31 -14.93
N GLU A 451 5.27 -28.36 -14.97
CA GLU A 451 3.88 -28.33 -14.50
C GLU A 451 3.77 -28.16 -12.97
N LYS A 452 4.81 -28.53 -12.22
CA LYS A 452 4.91 -28.36 -10.78
C LYS A 452 5.28 -26.92 -10.35
N LEU A 453 5.79 -26.10 -11.29
CA LEU A 453 6.14 -24.69 -11.04
C LEU A 453 4.92 -23.77 -10.89
N LYS A 454 3.87 -24.21 -10.23
CA LYS A 454 2.71 -23.39 -9.91
C LYS A 454 2.80 -22.88 -8.48
N VAL A 455 2.62 -21.55 -8.34
CA VAL A 455 2.59 -20.90 -7.02
C VAL A 455 1.25 -21.18 -6.38
N THR A 456 1.27 -21.77 -5.20
CA THR A 456 0.08 -22.15 -4.44
C THR A 456 -0.14 -21.19 -3.27
N ARG A 457 -1.35 -21.22 -2.68
CA ARG A 457 -1.66 -20.50 -1.44
C ARG A 457 -0.65 -20.79 -0.32
N LYS A 458 -0.21 -22.04 -0.20
CA LYS A 458 0.78 -22.45 0.80
C LYS A 458 2.13 -21.76 0.61
N ASP A 459 2.57 -21.57 -0.64
CA ASP A 459 3.84 -20.93 -0.95
C ASP A 459 3.81 -19.44 -0.53
N PHE A 460 2.68 -18.75 -0.70
CA PHE A 460 2.48 -17.39 -0.17
C PHE A 460 2.49 -17.35 1.36
N MET A 461 1.83 -18.31 2.03
CA MET A 461 1.82 -18.37 3.50
C MET A 461 3.22 -18.67 4.07
N ASP A 462 4.02 -19.47 3.37
CA ASP A 462 5.41 -19.72 3.75
C ASP A 462 6.29 -18.49 3.49
N ALA A 463 6.09 -17.78 2.38
CA ALA A 463 6.80 -16.53 2.07
C ALA A 463 6.52 -15.41 3.09
N LEU A 464 5.29 -15.32 3.61
CA LEU A 464 4.92 -14.35 4.66
C LEU A 464 5.73 -14.50 5.96
N LYS A 465 6.32 -15.68 6.22
CA LYS A 465 7.19 -15.87 7.38
C LYS A 465 8.53 -15.15 7.26
N PHE A 466 8.96 -14.86 6.04
CA PHE A 466 10.25 -14.22 5.74
C PHE A 466 10.11 -12.71 5.45
N VAL A 467 8.99 -12.29 4.85
CA VAL A 467 8.75 -10.88 4.50
C VAL A 467 7.98 -10.18 5.61
N ARG A 468 8.58 -9.13 6.16
CA ARG A 468 7.96 -8.30 7.20
C ARG A 468 7.60 -6.93 6.63
N PRO A 469 6.48 -6.32 7.06
CA PRO A 469 6.05 -5.02 6.57
C PRO A 469 7.07 -3.93 6.89
N SER A 470 7.49 -3.16 5.88
CA SER A 470 8.51 -2.11 6.00
C SER A 470 7.99 -0.85 6.70
N ALA A 471 6.73 -0.51 6.49
CA ALA A 471 6.10 0.64 7.14
C ALA A 471 6.10 0.51 8.68
N LEU A 472 6.29 -0.70 9.18
CA LEU A 472 6.15 -1.06 10.59
C LEU A 472 7.49 -1.31 11.31
N ARG A 473 8.64 -1.25 10.60
CA ARG A 473 9.96 -1.61 11.17
C ARG A 473 10.46 -0.67 12.27
N GLU A 474 10.02 0.58 12.27
CA GLU A 474 10.51 1.61 13.21
C GLU A 474 9.65 1.78 14.47
N VAL A 475 8.48 1.15 14.53
CA VAL A 475 7.60 1.15 15.70
C VAL A 475 7.22 -0.29 15.99
N LEU A 476 7.17 -0.67 17.26
CA LEU A 476 6.66 -1.96 17.73
C LEU A 476 5.16 -2.07 17.38
N ILE A 477 4.86 -2.42 16.13
CA ILE A 477 3.49 -2.71 15.72
C ILE A 477 3.29 -4.20 15.91
N GLU A 478 2.50 -4.52 16.91
CA GLU A 478 1.96 -5.86 17.07
C GLU A 478 0.87 -6.05 16.01
N ILE A 479 0.88 -7.15 15.29
CA ILE A 479 -0.27 -7.59 14.50
C ILE A 479 -1.06 -8.50 15.44
N PRO A 480 -2.08 -8.01 16.14
CA PRO A 480 -2.87 -8.85 17.01
C PRO A 480 -3.72 -9.77 16.15
N ASN A 481 -3.75 -11.04 16.50
CA ASN A 481 -4.65 -12.02 15.89
C ASN A 481 -5.71 -12.43 16.93
N VAL A 482 -6.44 -11.46 17.44
CA VAL A 482 -7.48 -11.65 18.45
C VAL A 482 -8.82 -11.28 17.86
N LYS A 483 -9.76 -12.21 17.84
CA LYS A 483 -11.12 -11.98 17.36
C LYS A 483 -12.08 -11.70 18.53
N TRP A 484 -13.23 -11.08 18.24
CA TRP A 484 -14.30 -10.91 19.25
C TRP A 484 -14.76 -12.21 19.87
N GLU A 485 -14.63 -13.33 19.16
CA GLU A 485 -14.95 -14.66 19.64
C GLU A 485 -14.00 -15.16 20.75
N ASP A 486 -12.76 -14.63 20.78
CA ASP A 486 -11.75 -14.97 21.78
C ASP A 486 -11.95 -14.23 23.11
N ILE A 487 -12.91 -13.31 23.16
CA ILE A 487 -13.28 -12.55 24.34
C ILE A 487 -14.61 -13.08 24.88
N GLY A 488 -14.61 -13.64 26.07
CA GLY A 488 -15.81 -14.14 26.73
C GLY A 488 -16.70 -13.00 27.25
N GLY A 489 -17.96 -12.94 26.82
CA GLY A 489 -18.95 -11.98 27.32
C GLY A 489 -18.66 -10.52 26.97
N MET A 490 -19.05 -9.61 27.87
CA MET A 490 -18.89 -8.15 27.75
C MET A 490 -19.53 -7.56 26.48
N ASP A 491 -20.70 -8.06 26.12
CA ASP A 491 -21.36 -7.77 24.85
C ASP A 491 -21.71 -6.27 24.71
N GLU A 492 -22.03 -5.57 25.81
CA GLU A 492 -22.26 -4.11 25.83
C GLU A 492 -20.98 -3.33 25.50
N VAL A 493 -19.85 -3.68 26.11
CA VAL A 493 -18.55 -3.02 25.88
C VAL A 493 -18.08 -3.27 24.46
N LYS A 494 -18.25 -4.48 23.93
CA LYS A 494 -17.94 -4.82 22.55
C LYS A 494 -18.77 -3.99 21.57
N GLN A 495 -20.08 -3.85 21.83
CA GLN A 495 -20.95 -3.07 20.98
C GLN A 495 -20.57 -1.59 20.99
N GLU A 496 -20.29 -1.02 22.17
CA GLU A 496 -19.87 0.37 22.31
C GLU A 496 -18.54 0.65 21.57
N LEU A 497 -17.58 -0.27 21.66
CA LEU A 497 -16.33 -0.17 20.93
C LEU A 497 -16.52 -0.25 19.41
N LYS A 498 -17.39 -1.14 18.92
CA LYS A 498 -17.73 -1.21 17.49
C LYS A 498 -18.34 0.08 16.97
N GLU A 499 -19.28 0.66 17.73
CA GLU A 499 -19.94 1.90 17.35
C GLU A 499 -18.97 3.09 17.28
N VAL A 500 -18.01 3.12 18.18
CA VAL A 500 -17.11 4.26 18.34
C VAL A 500 -15.89 4.16 17.41
N VAL A 501 -15.43 2.95 17.06
CA VAL A 501 -14.23 2.74 16.23
C VAL A 501 -14.60 2.27 14.82
N ASP A 502 -15.36 1.18 14.71
CA ASP A 502 -15.62 0.56 13.41
C ASP A 502 -16.51 1.43 12.51
N TRP A 503 -17.56 2.04 13.08
CA TRP A 503 -18.49 2.83 12.28
C TRP A 503 -17.86 4.06 11.65
N PRO A 504 -17.07 4.90 12.37
CA PRO A 504 -16.38 6.03 11.74
C PRO A 504 -15.41 5.63 10.64
N LEU A 505 -14.68 4.53 10.83
CA LEU A 505 -13.69 4.05 9.87
C LEU A 505 -14.33 3.39 8.63
N LYS A 506 -15.43 2.65 8.81
CA LYS A 506 -16.10 1.95 7.71
C LYS A 506 -17.15 2.81 6.98
N HIS A 507 -17.74 3.79 7.66
CA HIS A 507 -18.84 4.62 7.16
C HIS A 507 -18.66 6.11 7.44
N PRO A 508 -17.52 6.74 7.05
CA PRO A 508 -17.25 8.15 7.32
C PRO A 508 -18.33 9.09 6.74
N ASP A 509 -18.85 8.76 5.57
CA ASP A 509 -19.91 9.53 4.91
C ASP A 509 -21.21 9.64 5.71
N ALA A 510 -21.52 8.64 6.53
CA ALA A 510 -22.72 8.67 7.38
C ALA A 510 -22.61 9.74 8.46
N PHE A 511 -21.43 9.91 9.06
CA PHE A 511 -21.15 10.94 10.05
C PHE A 511 -21.16 12.34 9.44
N LEU A 512 -20.54 12.52 8.27
CA LEU A 512 -20.54 13.77 7.53
C LEU A 512 -21.97 14.19 7.15
N ARG A 513 -22.79 13.26 6.67
CA ARG A 513 -24.18 13.52 6.28
C ARG A 513 -25.06 13.93 7.44
N LEU A 514 -24.80 13.39 8.65
CA LEU A 514 -25.54 13.74 9.86
C LEU A 514 -24.95 14.96 10.60
N GLY A 515 -23.81 15.49 10.15
CA GLY A 515 -23.11 16.60 10.81
C GLY A 515 -22.56 16.25 12.20
N VAL A 516 -22.36 14.96 12.48
CA VAL A 516 -21.87 14.46 13.78
C VAL A 516 -20.37 14.18 13.66
N ARG A 517 -19.58 14.73 14.58
CA ARG A 517 -18.15 14.41 14.66
C ARG A 517 -17.97 13.07 15.37
N PRO A 518 -17.23 12.12 14.78
CA PRO A 518 -16.94 10.85 15.45
C PRO A 518 -16.04 11.07 16.66
N PRO A 519 -16.25 10.34 17.77
CA PRO A 519 -15.34 10.34 18.91
C PRO A 519 -13.97 9.81 18.50
N ARG A 520 -12.90 10.44 18.98
CA ARG A 520 -11.52 10.12 18.60
C ARG A 520 -10.71 9.48 19.72
N GLY A 521 -11.10 9.71 20.95
CA GLY A 521 -10.43 9.17 22.12
C GLY A 521 -11.35 8.30 22.95
N ILE A 522 -10.87 7.10 23.29
CA ILE A 522 -11.56 6.12 24.11
C ILE A 522 -10.66 5.76 25.30
N LEU A 523 -11.17 5.89 26.51
CA LEU A 523 -10.50 5.44 27.72
C LEU A 523 -11.17 4.16 28.22
N LEU A 524 -10.42 3.05 28.20
CA LEU A 524 -10.79 1.79 28.85
C LEU A 524 -10.26 1.77 30.28
N TYR A 525 -11.12 1.62 31.26
CA TYR A 525 -10.70 1.52 32.65
C TYR A 525 -11.37 0.36 33.38
N GLY A 526 -10.77 -0.12 34.44
CA GLY A 526 -11.27 -1.23 35.25
C GLY A 526 -10.17 -1.99 35.95
N ALA A 527 -10.55 -3.02 36.70
CA ALA A 527 -9.60 -3.83 37.46
C ALA A 527 -8.54 -4.48 36.55
N PRO A 528 -7.32 -4.74 37.05
CA PRO A 528 -6.31 -5.46 36.29
C PRO A 528 -6.83 -6.86 35.90
N GLY A 529 -6.44 -7.33 34.72
CA GLY A 529 -6.83 -8.66 34.23
C GLY A 529 -8.25 -8.80 33.68
N THR A 530 -9.03 -7.70 33.55
CA THR A 530 -10.40 -7.72 32.97
C THR A 530 -10.40 -7.73 31.44
N GLY A 531 -9.23 -7.73 30.76
CA GLY A 531 -9.12 -7.89 29.32
C GLY A 531 -9.10 -6.60 28.50
N LYS A 532 -8.77 -5.43 29.08
CA LYS A 532 -8.67 -4.13 28.40
C LYS A 532 -7.77 -4.17 27.17
N THR A 533 -6.54 -4.67 27.33
CA THR A 533 -5.57 -4.84 26.22
C THR A 533 -6.07 -5.83 25.17
N LEU A 534 -6.77 -6.89 25.59
CA LEU A 534 -7.32 -7.88 24.69
C LEU A 534 -8.45 -7.30 23.83
N MET A 535 -9.30 -6.44 24.42
CA MET A 535 -10.36 -5.73 23.71
C MET A 535 -9.81 -4.78 22.66
N ALA A 536 -8.78 -4.00 23.02
CA ALA A 536 -8.14 -3.11 22.07
C ALA A 536 -7.54 -3.87 20.87
N LYS A 537 -6.93 -5.04 21.12
CA LYS A 537 -6.41 -5.93 20.08
C LYS A 537 -7.53 -6.53 19.20
N ALA A 538 -8.67 -6.83 19.77
CA ALA A 538 -9.81 -7.36 19.00
C ALA A 538 -10.47 -6.28 18.12
N VAL A 539 -10.56 -5.04 18.62
CA VAL A 539 -11.02 -3.89 17.82
C VAL A 539 -10.16 -3.73 16.58
N ASP A 540 -8.84 -3.82 16.71
CA ASP A 540 -7.90 -3.73 15.59
C ASP A 540 -8.15 -4.82 14.54
N THR A 541 -8.15 -6.09 14.97
CA THR A 541 -8.33 -7.23 14.05
C THR A 541 -9.61 -7.13 13.22
N GLU A 542 -10.66 -6.53 13.77
CA GLU A 542 -11.97 -6.43 13.12
C GLU A 542 -12.17 -5.12 12.34
N SER A 543 -11.50 -4.04 12.74
CA SER A 543 -11.60 -2.73 12.05
C SER A 543 -10.82 -2.70 10.74
N GLY A 544 -9.73 -3.47 10.65
CA GLY A 544 -8.81 -3.44 9.52
C GLY A 544 -7.99 -2.15 9.41
N ALA A 545 -7.87 -1.40 10.52
CA ALA A 545 -7.03 -0.20 10.62
C ALA A 545 -5.57 -0.56 11.00
N ASN A 546 -4.63 0.37 10.92
CA ASN A 546 -3.26 0.16 11.42
C ASN A 546 -3.20 0.28 12.94
N PHE A 547 -2.55 -0.64 13.64
CA PHE A 547 -2.50 -0.66 15.11
C PHE A 547 -1.11 -0.36 15.64
N ILE A 548 -1.00 0.73 16.37
CA ILE A 548 0.24 1.12 17.05
C ILE A 548 0.04 0.94 18.55
N SER A 549 0.67 -0.08 19.13
CA SER A 549 0.61 -0.35 20.57
C SER A 549 1.85 0.22 21.27
N VAL A 550 1.63 0.99 22.31
CA VAL A 550 2.69 1.56 23.14
C VAL A 550 2.31 1.43 24.61
N LYS A 551 3.26 1.08 25.45
CA LYS A 551 3.05 1.10 26.90
C LYS A 551 3.50 2.44 27.46
N GLY A 552 2.74 3.00 28.39
CA GLY A 552 3.07 4.26 29.03
C GLY A 552 4.52 4.34 29.54
N PRO A 553 5.04 3.35 30.29
CA PRO A 553 6.44 3.34 30.74
C PRO A 553 7.48 3.36 29.61
N GLU A 554 7.16 2.90 28.40
CA GLU A 554 8.07 2.93 27.26
C GLU A 554 8.23 4.33 26.66
N ILE A 555 7.21 5.19 26.83
CA ILE A 555 7.24 6.59 26.41
C ILE A 555 8.11 7.42 27.36
N LEU A 556 8.18 7.03 28.62
CA LEU A 556 9.01 7.70 29.63
C LEU A 556 10.49 7.37 29.41
N SER A 557 11.16 8.15 28.56
CA SER A 557 12.62 8.02 28.36
C SER A 557 13.42 8.41 29.60
N LYS A 558 14.63 7.85 29.72
CA LYS A 558 15.61 8.24 30.75
C LYS A 558 16.07 9.71 30.62
N TRP A 559 15.86 10.34 29.46
CA TRP A 559 16.30 11.70 29.14
C TRP A 559 15.14 12.70 29.20
N ILE A 560 15.31 13.80 29.94
CA ILE A 560 14.26 14.74 30.36
C ILE A 560 13.50 15.39 29.20
N ASN A 561 14.10 15.51 27.99
CA ASN A 561 13.49 16.21 26.83
C ASN A 561 13.07 15.28 25.68
N GLU A 562 13.21 13.97 25.81
CA GLU A 562 12.88 13.03 24.74
C GLU A 562 11.40 12.60 24.76
N THR A 563 10.77 12.57 25.91
CA THR A 563 9.38 12.11 26.06
C THR A 563 8.37 12.88 25.20
N PRO A 564 8.36 14.25 25.17
CA PRO A 564 7.47 14.99 24.28
C PRO A 564 7.74 14.71 22.81
N LEU A 565 9.01 14.54 22.44
CA LEU A 565 9.41 14.22 21.06
C LEU A 565 8.95 12.82 20.65
N LEU A 566 8.99 11.85 21.57
CA LEU A 566 8.48 10.50 21.32
C LEU A 566 6.96 10.49 21.11
N VAL A 567 6.21 11.22 21.94
CA VAL A 567 4.76 11.40 21.76
C VAL A 567 4.48 12.01 20.40
N LYS A 568 5.15 13.09 20.02
CA LYS A 568 5.00 13.73 18.73
C LYS A 568 5.29 12.79 17.56
N LYS A 569 6.41 12.05 17.61
CA LYS A 569 6.78 11.05 16.60
C LYS A 569 5.74 9.94 16.47
N LEU A 570 5.15 9.49 17.60
CA LEU A 570 4.08 8.49 17.61
C LEU A 570 2.87 8.97 16.81
N PHE A 571 2.41 10.20 17.04
CA PHE A 571 1.28 10.77 16.32
C PHE A 571 1.61 11.08 14.86
N GLU A 572 2.80 11.59 14.57
CA GLU A 572 3.25 11.79 13.17
C GLU A 572 3.27 10.47 12.40
N LYS A 573 3.72 9.40 13.03
CA LYS A 573 3.72 8.07 12.42
C LYS A 573 2.29 7.55 12.20
N ALA A 574 1.40 7.71 13.18
CA ALA A 574 0.00 7.33 13.06
C ALA A 574 -0.69 8.04 11.89
N ARG A 575 -0.38 9.32 11.68
CA ARG A 575 -0.89 10.10 10.55
C ARG A 575 -0.37 9.58 9.20
N GLN A 576 0.90 9.16 9.14
CA GLN A 576 1.51 8.63 7.90
C GLN A 576 0.92 7.28 7.47
N VAL A 577 0.46 6.48 8.41
CA VAL A 577 -0.08 5.14 8.16
C VAL A 577 -1.60 5.05 8.40
N SER A 578 -2.29 6.19 8.35
CA SER A 578 -3.76 6.28 8.48
C SER A 578 -4.49 5.39 7.43
N PRO A 579 -5.64 4.76 7.75
CA PRO A 579 -6.35 4.80 9.04
C PRO A 579 -5.66 4.01 10.15
N THR A 580 -5.57 4.61 11.36
CA THR A 580 -4.74 4.06 12.46
C THR A 580 -5.42 4.14 13.81
N ILE A 581 -5.25 3.07 14.60
CA ILE A 581 -5.59 3.04 16.03
C ILE A 581 -4.30 3.13 16.84
N ILE A 582 -4.17 4.18 17.66
CA ILE A 582 -3.10 4.28 18.66
C ILE A 582 -3.61 3.67 19.97
N PHE A 583 -2.98 2.61 20.43
CA PHE A 583 -3.29 2.01 21.73
C PHE A 583 -2.20 2.36 22.75
N ILE A 584 -2.60 3.03 23.84
CA ILE A 584 -1.70 3.39 24.94
C ILE A 584 -2.10 2.59 26.17
N ASP A 585 -1.32 1.56 26.49
CA ASP A 585 -1.54 0.78 27.71
C ASP A 585 -0.87 1.44 28.91
N GLU A 586 -1.47 1.31 30.11
CA GLU A 586 -0.98 1.91 31.35
C GLU A 586 -0.75 3.44 31.22
N ILE A 587 -1.73 4.15 30.62
CA ILE A 587 -1.63 5.61 30.40
C ILE A 587 -1.43 6.39 31.70
N ASP A 588 -1.86 5.85 32.84
CA ASP A 588 -1.65 6.43 34.17
C ASP A 588 -0.17 6.64 34.51
N SER A 589 0.74 5.88 33.89
CA SER A 589 2.19 6.07 34.08
C SER A 589 2.72 7.38 33.50
N ILE A 590 2.12 7.89 32.42
CA ILE A 590 2.54 9.12 31.71
C ILE A 590 1.63 10.30 31.96
N ALA A 591 0.39 10.06 32.35
CA ALA A 591 -0.69 11.06 32.42
C ALA A 591 -1.19 11.30 33.84
N MET A 592 -0.29 11.36 34.83
CA MET A 592 -0.64 11.59 36.24
C MET A 592 -1.12 13.02 36.49
N ARG A 593 -2.02 13.16 37.45
CA ARG A 593 -2.51 14.46 37.97
C ARG A 593 -1.37 15.31 38.51
N ARG A 594 -1.42 16.60 38.19
CA ARG A 594 -0.42 17.60 38.63
C ARG A 594 -0.30 17.75 40.15
N ASP A 595 -1.38 17.47 40.88
CA ASP A 595 -1.46 17.60 42.34
C ASP A 595 -0.66 16.51 43.09
N ILE A 596 -0.36 15.38 42.41
CA ILE A 596 0.27 14.21 43.02
C ILE A 596 1.80 14.30 42.92
N ASP A 597 2.32 14.79 41.79
CA ASP A 597 3.76 14.98 41.59
C ASP A 597 4.05 16.22 40.72
N PRO A 598 4.23 17.42 41.32
CA PRO A 598 4.48 18.66 40.59
C PRO A 598 5.80 18.71 39.82
N HIS A 599 6.71 17.80 40.11
CA HIS A 599 8.04 17.72 39.49
C HIS A 599 8.19 16.49 38.57
N SER A 600 7.09 15.78 38.26
CA SER A 600 7.16 14.56 37.50
C SER A 600 7.53 14.83 36.04
N ARG A 601 8.34 13.93 35.49
CA ARG A 601 8.66 13.87 34.04
C ARG A 601 7.41 13.68 33.15
N GLY A 602 6.29 13.27 33.75
CA GLY A 602 5.01 13.08 33.09
C GLY A 602 4.33 14.39 32.67
N LEU A 603 4.62 15.53 33.29
CA LEU A 603 3.97 16.81 32.97
C LEU A 603 4.17 17.20 31.48
N SER A 604 5.39 17.11 30.99
CA SER A 604 5.72 17.41 29.60
C SER A 604 5.12 16.40 28.62
N ALA A 605 4.96 15.13 29.03
CA ALA A 605 4.28 14.11 28.25
C ALA A 605 2.78 14.37 28.14
N VAL A 606 2.13 14.75 29.24
CA VAL A 606 0.71 15.13 29.26
C VAL A 606 0.46 16.31 28.34
N GLU A 607 1.27 17.37 28.43
CA GLU A 607 1.14 18.55 27.58
C GLU A 607 1.33 18.23 26.10
N ALA A 608 2.31 17.40 25.76
CA ALA A 608 2.51 16.92 24.39
C ALA A 608 1.32 16.09 23.90
N LEU A 609 0.81 15.16 24.74
CA LEU A 609 -0.34 14.34 24.42
C LEU A 609 -1.60 15.19 24.19
N LEU A 610 -1.87 16.17 25.06
CA LEU A 610 -2.97 17.10 24.91
C LEU A 610 -2.88 17.90 23.60
N THR A 611 -1.68 18.41 23.30
CA THR A 611 -1.43 19.19 22.06
C THR A 611 -1.67 18.33 20.80
N GLU A 612 -1.18 17.10 20.80
CA GLU A 612 -1.35 16.21 19.65
C GLU A 612 -2.81 15.71 19.50
N MET A 613 -3.51 15.50 20.62
CA MET A 613 -4.94 15.14 20.60
C MET A 613 -5.80 16.31 20.09
N ASP A 614 -5.54 17.52 20.52
CA ASP A 614 -6.23 18.72 20.04
C ASP A 614 -5.92 18.96 18.55
N GLY A 615 -4.70 18.66 18.09
CA GLY A 615 -4.30 18.73 16.68
C GLY A 615 -4.93 17.66 15.77
N LEU A 616 -5.60 16.65 16.31
CA LEU A 616 -6.35 15.66 15.53
C LEU A 616 -7.69 16.19 14.97
N GLU A 617 -8.14 17.38 15.37
CA GLU A 617 -9.43 17.92 14.89
C GLU A 617 -9.52 18.05 13.36
N GLU A 618 -8.40 18.20 12.68
CA GLU A 618 -8.33 18.31 11.22
C GLU A 618 -8.16 16.95 10.51
N ILE A 619 -7.95 15.84 11.25
CA ILE A 619 -7.57 14.52 10.67
C ILE A 619 -8.63 13.48 11.02
N GLN A 620 -9.27 12.93 10.01
CA GLN A 620 -10.48 12.08 10.19
C GLN A 620 -10.18 10.61 10.56
N ASP A 621 -8.94 10.09 10.38
CA ASP A 621 -8.69 8.64 10.34
C ASP A 621 -7.73 8.13 11.43
N VAL A 622 -7.58 8.85 12.55
CA VAL A 622 -6.78 8.39 13.69
C VAL A 622 -7.65 8.32 14.93
N VAL A 623 -7.72 7.13 15.56
CA VAL A 623 -8.44 6.88 16.81
C VAL A 623 -7.44 6.52 17.91
N ILE A 624 -7.63 7.06 19.11
CA ILE A 624 -6.81 6.76 20.28
C ILE A 624 -7.60 5.90 21.26
N ILE A 625 -7.05 4.76 21.65
CA ILE A 625 -7.58 3.92 22.71
C ILE A 625 -6.55 3.91 23.84
N ALA A 626 -6.90 4.38 25.00
CA ALA A 626 -6.05 4.29 26.19
C ALA A 626 -6.61 3.30 27.21
N ALA A 627 -5.73 2.59 27.89
CA ALA A 627 -6.12 1.69 28.98
C ALA A 627 -5.47 2.09 30.31
N THR A 628 -6.23 2.03 31.39
CA THR A 628 -5.71 2.28 32.74
C THR A 628 -6.37 1.38 33.79
N ASN A 629 -5.60 1.04 34.83
CA ASN A 629 -6.12 0.42 36.05
C ASN A 629 -6.46 1.48 37.11
N ARG A 630 -6.00 2.73 36.93
CA ARG A 630 -6.11 3.80 37.94
C ARG A 630 -6.65 5.10 37.32
N PRO A 631 -7.95 5.12 36.95
CA PRO A 631 -8.54 6.31 36.33
C PRO A 631 -8.58 7.52 37.30
N ASP A 632 -8.49 7.30 38.63
CA ASP A 632 -8.38 8.32 39.67
C ASP A 632 -7.09 9.14 39.60
N MET A 633 -6.04 8.58 39.03
CA MET A 633 -4.72 9.20 38.91
C MET A 633 -4.57 10.07 37.64
N LEU A 634 -5.49 9.96 36.68
CA LEU A 634 -5.37 10.67 35.41
C LEU A 634 -5.63 12.18 35.54
N ASP A 635 -4.88 12.97 34.75
CA ASP A 635 -5.13 14.40 34.63
C ASP A 635 -6.53 14.64 34.03
N THR A 636 -7.34 15.45 34.73
CA THR A 636 -8.71 15.74 34.34
C THR A 636 -8.82 16.45 32.98
N ALA A 637 -7.75 17.10 32.53
CA ALA A 637 -7.69 17.72 31.21
C ALA A 637 -7.84 16.70 30.05
N LEU A 638 -7.40 15.47 30.24
CA LEU A 638 -7.55 14.39 29.25
C LEU A 638 -9.01 13.92 29.11
N LEU A 639 -9.81 14.07 30.15
CA LEU A 639 -11.20 13.60 30.20
C LEU A 639 -12.19 14.61 29.63
N ARG A 640 -11.72 15.78 29.16
CA ARG A 640 -12.56 16.82 28.56
C ARG A 640 -13.04 16.41 27.18
N PRO A 641 -14.24 16.90 26.72
CA PRO A 641 -14.72 16.70 25.36
C PRO A 641 -13.68 17.13 24.31
N GLY A 642 -13.63 16.38 23.21
CA GLY A 642 -12.62 16.54 22.14
C GLY A 642 -11.33 15.73 22.34
N ARG A 643 -11.15 15.07 23.50
CA ARG A 643 -10.00 14.23 23.85
C ARG A 643 -10.43 12.80 24.09
N PHE A 644 -10.54 12.32 25.34
CA PHE A 644 -11.17 11.03 25.61
C PHE A 644 -12.68 11.20 25.72
N ASP A 645 -13.34 11.19 24.55
CA ASP A 645 -14.80 11.41 24.43
C ASP A 645 -15.61 10.24 24.99
N ARG A 646 -15.05 9.05 25.05
CA ARG A 646 -15.70 7.87 25.58
C ARG A 646 -14.88 7.26 26.71
N ILE A 647 -15.53 7.05 27.84
CA ILE A 647 -14.93 6.46 29.03
C ILE A 647 -15.70 5.20 29.33
N ILE A 648 -15.12 4.03 29.08
CA ILE A 648 -15.76 2.72 29.07
C ILE A 648 -15.20 1.89 30.23
N LEU A 649 -16.07 1.47 31.14
CA LEU A 649 -15.72 0.55 32.21
C LEU A 649 -15.67 -0.87 31.66
N THR A 650 -14.56 -1.58 31.91
CA THR A 650 -14.46 -3.03 31.73
C THR A 650 -14.81 -3.70 33.05
N PRO A 651 -16.06 -4.21 33.20
CA PRO A 651 -16.54 -4.72 34.50
C PRO A 651 -15.85 -6.04 34.87
N VAL A 652 -15.93 -6.39 36.12
CA VAL A 652 -15.57 -7.74 36.60
C VAL A 652 -16.56 -8.72 35.97
N PRO A 653 -16.10 -9.88 35.44
CA PRO A 653 -16.95 -10.81 34.72
C PRO A 653 -18.02 -11.43 35.64
N ASP A 654 -19.28 -11.34 35.23
CA ASP A 654 -20.39 -12.03 35.85
C ASP A 654 -20.33 -13.55 35.61
N LYS A 655 -21.19 -14.34 36.27
CA LYS A 655 -21.21 -15.82 36.13
C LYS A 655 -21.24 -16.25 34.65
N LYS A 656 -22.13 -15.64 33.85
CA LYS A 656 -22.24 -15.98 32.41
C LYS A 656 -20.98 -15.66 31.61
N THR A 657 -20.36 -14.55 31.92
CA THR A 657 -19.10 -14.15 31.30
C THR A 657 -17.97 -15.08 31.70
N ARG A 658 -17.88 -15.48 32.99
CA ARG A 658 -16.89 -16.46 33.46
C ARG A 658 -17.06 -17.82 32.78
N GLU A 659 -18.30 -18.26 32.61
CA GLU A 659 -18.62 -19.49 31.87
C GLU A 659 -18.07 -19.42 30.44
N LYS A 660 -18.36 -18.33 29.71
CA LYS A 660 -17.82 -18.11 28.36
C LYS A 660 -16.29 -18.06 28.32
N ILE A 661 -15.66 -17.44 29.33
CA ILE A 661 -14.19 -17.37 29.42
C ILE A 661 -13.59 -18.77 29.62
N PHE A 662 -14.17 -19.59 30.52
CA PHE A 662 -13.75 -20.99 30.70
C PHE A 662 -13.92 -21.80 29.43
N GLN A 663 -15.05 -21.68 28.72
CA GLN A 663 -15.30 -22.36 27.45
C GLN A 663 -14.21 -22.01 26.40
N ILE A 664 -13.88 -20.75 26.28
CA ILE A 664 -12.84 -20.28 25.34
C ILE A 664 -11.46 -20.85 25.72
N ARG A 665 -11.07 -20.76 27.00
CA ARG A 665 -9.76 -21.21 27.46
C ARG A 665 -9.59 -22.72 27.43
N LEU A 666 -10.65 -23.48 27.72
CA LEU A 666 -10.64 -24.93 27.69
C LEU A 666 -10.79 -25.52 26.28
N LYS A 667 -11.26 -24.74 25.28
CA LYS A 667 -11.41 -25.17 23.87
C LYS A 667 -10.10 -25.71 23.26
N GLY A 668 -8.96 -25.19 23.70
CA GLY A 668 -7.63 -25.64 23.25
C GLY A 668 -6.98 -26.72 24.12
N MET A 669 -7.61 -27.13 25.19
CA MET A 669 -7.09 -28.13 26.16
C MET A 669 -7.85 -29.45 26.06
N PRO A 670 -7.16 -30.58 26.08
CA PRO A 670 -7.80 -31.88 26.18
C PRO A 670 -8.37 -32.06 27.61
N VAL A 671 -9.67 -31.81 27.83
CA VAL A 671 -10.35 -31.91 29.09
C VAL A 671 -11.22 -33.15 29.14
N GLU A 672 -11.45 -33.70 30.36
CA GLU A 672 -12.31 -34.85 30.64
C GLU A 672 -13.21 -34.54 31.83
N ASP A 673 -14.52 -34.71 31.63
CA ASP A 673 -15.58 -34.58 32.65
C ASP A 673 -15.50 -33.23 33.42
N VAL A 674 -15.40 -32.10 32.70
CA VAL A 674 -15.35 -30.77 33.29
C VAL A 674 -16.70 -30.07 33.15
N ASP A 675 -17.33 -29.76 34.28
CA ASP A 675 -18.52 -28.93 34.35
C ASP A 675 -18.13 -27.43 34.45
N VAL A 676 -18.28 -26.70 33.33
CA VAL A 676 -17.94 -25.29 33.24
C VAL A 676 -18.90 -24.43 34.09
N ASN A 677 -20.15 -24.84 34.28
CA ASN A 677 -21.10 -24.09 35.10
C ASN A 677 -20.70 -24.13 36.59
N GLU A 678 -20.29 -25.30 37.08
CA GLU A 678 -19.80 -25.46 38.45
C GLU A 678 -18.55 -24.61 38.70
N LEU A 679 -17.62 -24.61 37.73
CA LEU A 679 -16.42 -23.77 37.81
C LEU A 679 -16.77 -22.26 37.82
N ALA A 680 -17.74 -21.84 37.02
CA ALA A 680 -18.18 -20.44 36.98
C ALA A 680 -18.90 -20.01 38.29
N GLU A 681 -19.58 -20.94 39.00
CA GLU A 681 -20.17 -20.67 40.31
C GLU A 681 -19.09 -20.50 41.39
N MET A 682 -18.08 -21.35 41.37
CA MET A 682 -17.01 -21.35 42.40
C MET A 682 -15.99 -20.22 42.23
N THR A 683 -15.98 -19.53 41.10
CA THR A 683 -14.99 -18.50 40.77
C THR A 683 -15.55 -17.07 40.92
N ASP A 684 -16.33 -16.78 41.95
CA ASP A 684 -16.80 -15.42 42.20
C ASP A 684 -15.64 -14.47 42.50
N GLY A 685 -15.61 -13.27 41.83
CA GLY A 685 -14.53 -12.29 41.93
C GLY A 685 -13.27 -12.60 41.06
N TYR A 686 -13.27 -13.70 40.31
CA TYR A 686 -12.18 -13.99 39.37
C TYR A 686 -12.30 -13.15 38.11
N VAL A 687 -11.17 -12.60 37.66
CA VAL A 687 -11.07 -11.91 36.35
C VAL A 687 -10.56 -12.87 35.28
N GLY A 688 -10.55 -12.41 34.01
CA GLY A 688 -10.09 -13.22 32.90
C GLY A 688 -8.68 -13.78 33.05
N ALA A 689 -7.78 -12.99 33.63
CA ALA A 689 -6.40 -13.39 33.90
C ALA A 689 -6.30 -14.48 34.98
N ASP A 690 -7.19 -14.45 36.00
CA ASP A 690 -7.22 -15.46 37.05
C ASP A 690 -7.69 -16.79 36.49
N ILE A 691 -8.72 -16.76 35.65
CA ILE A 691 -9.25 -17.97 34.96
C ILE A 691 -8.19 -18.59 34.07
N ASP A 692 -7.44 -17.77 33.33
CA ASP A 692 -6.32 -18.24 32.53
C ASP A 692 -5.22 -18.89 33.37
N ALA A 693 -4.89 -18.27 34.52
CA ALA A 693 -3.93 -18.82 35.49
C ALA A 693 -4.39 -20.16 36.05
N VAL A 694 -5.67 -20.28 36.42
CA VAL A 694 -6.27 -21.55 36.91
C VAL A 694 -6.17 -22.65 35.83
N CYS A 695 -6.55 -22.36 34.61
CA CYS A 695 -6.46 -23.34 33.51
C CYS A 695 -5.01 -23.79 33.26
N ARG A 696 -4.05 -22.84 33.30
CA ARG A 696 -2.63 -23.13 33.12
C ARG A 696 -2.06 -23.95 34.28
N GLU A 697 -2.37 -23.59 35.52
CA GLU A 697 -1.91 -24.35 36.70
C GLU A 697 -2.54 -25.75 36.75
N ALA A 698 -3.80 -25.91 36.32
CA ALA A 698 -4.43 -27.22 36.21
C ALA A 698 -3.72 -28.15 35.23
N ALA A 699 -3.33 -27.62 34.07
CA ALA A 699 -2.49 -28.35 33.10
C ALA A 699 -1.10 -28.73 33.68
N MET A 700 -0.45 -27.79 34.39
CA MET A 700 0.82 -28.06 35.07
C MET A 700 0.66 -29.12 36.18
N LEU A 701 -0.42 -29.12 36.91
CA LEU A 701 -0.70 -30.13 37.92
C LEU A 701 -0.94 -31.53 37.30
N ALA A 702 -1.60 -31.59 36.14
CA ALA A 702 -1.75 -32.83 35.42
C ALA A 702 -0.39 -33.41 34.99
N LEU A 703 0.48 -32.55 34.40
CA LEU A 703 1.85 -32.93 33.99
C LEU A 703 2.76 -33.30 35.17
N ARG A 704 2.61 -32.66 36.32
CA ARG A 704 3.37 -33.02 37.55
C ARG A 704 2.98 -34.38 38.10
N LYS A 705 1.72 -34.76 37.96
CA LYS A 705 1.25 -36.10 38.38
C LYS A 705 1.70 -37.18 37.39
N ASP A 706 1.61 -36.89 36.12
CA ASP A 706 2.04 -37.80 35.06
C ASP A 706 2.50 -36.97 33.86
N ILE A 707 3.78 -37.06 33.51
CA ILE A 707 4.37 -36.34 32.37
C ILE A 707 3.75 -36.73 31.02
N ASN A 708 3.10 -37.91 30.96
CA ASN A 708 2.41 -38.42 29.80
C ASN A 708 0.87 -38.17 29.87
N ALA A 709 0.41 -37.36 30.82
CA ALA A 709 -1.00 -37.04 30.95
C ALA A 709 -1.56 -36.46 29.66
N LYS A 710 -2.61 -37.06 29.14
CA LYS A 710 -3.26 -36.64 27.87
C LYS A 710 -4.47 -35.76 28.08
N LYS A 711 -4.93 -35.60 29.33
CA LYS A 711 -6.18 -34.91 29.66
C LYS A 711 -6.06 -34.18 31.00
N VAL A 712 -6.77 -33.09 31.11
CA VAL A 712 -6.95 -32.31 32.35
C VAL A 712 -8.31 -32.63 32.92
N THR A 713 -8.38 -32.99 34.22
CA THR A 713 -9.62 -33.38 34.91
C THR A 713 -10.15 -32.25 35.78
N MET A 714 -11.44 -32.34 36.14
CA MET A 714 -12.07 -31.41 37.09
C MET A 714 -11.29 -31.31 38.43
N ALA A 715 -10.75 -32.43 38.91
CA ALA A 715 -9.95 -32.46 40.16
C ALA A 715 -8.67 -31.59 40.05
N ASN A 716 -8.04 -31.52 38.84
CA ASN A 716 -6.87 -30.68 38.63
C ASN A 716 -7.25 -29.19 38.64
N LEU A 717 -8.40 -28.83 38.05
CA LEU A 717 -8.92 -27.45 38.07
C LEU A 717 -9.29 -27.00 39.48
N LEU A 718 -9.97 -27.85 40.26
CA LEU A 718 -10.29 -27.54 41.66
C LEU A 718 -9.06 -27.39 42.55
N GLU A 719 -8.00 -28.20 42.29
CA GLU A 719 -6.72 -28.07 43.00
C GLU A 719 -5.99 -26.77 42.59
N ALA A 720 -6.05 -26.40 41.31
CA ALA A 720 -5.49 -25.16 40.80
C ALA A 720 -6.18 -23.92 41.41
N MET A 721 -7.51 -23.95 41.54
CA MET A 721 -8.29 -22.87 42.17
C MET A 721 -7.90 -22.61 43.64
N LYS A 722 -7.46 -23.63 44.36
CA LYS A 722 -6.99 -23.47 45.74
C LYS A 722 -5.65 -22.69 45.80
N ARG A 723 -4.90 -22.71 44.69
CA ARG A 723 -3.60 -22.01 44.60
C ARG A 723 -3.73 -20.62 44.01
N ALA A 724 -4.64 -20.44 43.07
CA ALA A 724 -4.93 -19.17 42.41
C ALA A 724 -6.23 -18.59 42.98
N GLY A 725 -6.13 -17.60 43.85
CA GLY A 725 -7.29 -16.90 44.40
C GLY A 725 -7.81 -15.78 43.51
N PRO A 726 -8.99 -15.18 43.83
CA PRO A 726 -9.52 -14.05 43.08
C PRO A 726 -8.66 -12.80 43.25
N SER A 727 -8.41 -12.08 42.16
CA SER A 727 -7.67 -10.85 42.16
C SER A 727 -8.49 -9.61 42.55
N VAL A 728 -9.82 -9.69 42.46
CA VAL A 728 -10.72 -8.57 42.74
C VAL A 728 -11.63 -8.89 43.92
N THR A 729 -11.60 -8.00 44.89
CA THR A 729 -12.53 -8.02 46.03
C THR A 729 -13.78 -7.20 45.73
N LYS A 730 -14.88 -7.44 46.45
CA LYS A 730 -16.15 -6.69 46.31
C LYS A 730 -15.96 -5.18 46.58
N ASP A 731 -15.03 -4.80 47.44
CA ASP A 731 -14.73 -3.42 47.75
C ASP A 731 -14.08 -2.72 46.54
N ILE A 732 -13.19 -3.42 45.82
CA ILE A 732 -12.57 -2.91 44.60
C ILE A 732 -13.64 -2.75 43.49
N GLU A 733 -14.53 -3.71 43.33
CA GLU A 733 -15.65 -3.64 42.38
C GLU A 733 -16.54 -2.43 42.65
N ASN A 734 -16.94 -2.22 43.91
CA ASN A 734 -17.74 -1.06 44.35
C ASN A 734 -17.03 0.27 44.02
N THR A 735 -15.72 0.35 44.25
CA THR A 735 -14.93 1.56 43.95
C THR A 735 -15.00 1.90 42.46
N TYR A 736 -14.91 0.92 41.55
CA TYR A 736 -15.03 1.19 40.12
C TYR A 736 -16.44 1.59 39.69
N GLN A 737 -17.47 1.07 40.37
CA GLN A 737 -18.87 1.49 40.14
C GLN A 737 -19.10 2.94 40.59
N GLU A 738 -18.59 3.33 41.75
CA GLU A 738 -18.64 4.71 42.23
C GLU A 738 -17.90 5.67 41.28
N LEU A 739 -16.74 5.28 40.76
CA LEU A 739 -16.01 6.07 39.76
C LEU A 739 -16.83 6.22 38.46
N LYS A 740 -17.54 5.18 38.02
CA LYS A 740 -18.45 5.26 36.87
C LYS A 740 -19.53 6.33 37.07
N ASP A 741 -20.12 6.37 38.25
CA ASP A 741 -21.16 7.35 38.58
C ASP A 741 -20.62 8.77 38.70
N GLN A 742 -19.41 8.93 39.25
CA GLN A 742 -18.70 10.22 39.30
C GLN A 742 -18.39 10.75 37.89
N PHE A 743 -17.87 9.93 36.98
CA PHE A 743 -17.62 10.35 35.59
C PHE A 743 -18.91 10.72 34.85
N ARG A 744 -20.01 10.00 35.08
CA ARG A 744 -21.33 10.36 34.52
C ARG A 744 -21.82 11.71 35.04
N GLN A 745 -21.67 11.97 36.34
CA GLN A 745 -22.09 13.23 36.94
C GLN A 745 -21.21 14.42 36.52
N ALA A 746 -19.91 14.22 36.41
CA ALA A 746 -18.96 15.25 35.94
C ALA A 746 -19.30 15.69 34.51
N ARG A 747 -19.57 14.76 33.62
CA ARG A 747 -20.02 15.04 32.25
C ARG A 747 -21.37 15.76 32.20
N GLY A 748 -22.33 15.35 33.03
CA GLY A 748 -23.62 16.04 33.12
C GLY A 748 -23.50 17.50 33.55
N LYS A 749 -22.56 17.81 34.46
CA LYS A 749 -22.31 19.17 34.92
C LYS A 749 -21.58 20.04 33.86
N GLU A 750 -20.67 19.47 33.07
CA GLU A 750 -20.01 20.19 31.97
C GLU A 750 -20.99 20.50 30.83
N LEU A 751 -21.84 19.56 30.43
CA LEU A 751 -22.90 19.79 29.46
C LEU A 751 -23.93 20.85 29.89
N MET A 752 -24.10 21.08 31.19
CA MET A 752 -24.93 22.18 31.72
C MET A 752 -24.21 23.52 31.72
N LYS A 753 -22.90 23.58 31.79
CA LYS A 753 -22.11 24.84 31.74
C LYS A 753 -22.03 25.42 30.33
N ASP A 754 -22.12 24.60 29.29
CA ASP A 754 -22.07 25.01 27.87
C ASP A 754 -23.45 25.48 27.32
N LYS A 755 -24.49 25.58 28.15
CA LYS A 755 -25.70 26.28 27.72
C LYS A 755 -25.43 27.80 27.75
N PRO A 756 -25.48 28.50 26.60
CA PRO A 756 -25.36 29.94 26.59
C PRO A 756 -26.49 30.49 27.43
N SER A 757 -26.14 31.25 28.47
CA SER A 757 -27.11 32.03 29.27
C SER A 757 -27.66 33.16 28.40
N TYR A 758 -28.63 32.86 27.56
CA TYR A 758 -29.51 33.87 27.00
C TYR A 758 -30.60 34.19 28.03
N LEU A 759 -30.27 35.00 28.97
CA LEU A 759 -31.22 35.78 29.78
C LEU A 759 -30.45 36.95 30.41
N GLY A 760 -30.55 38.13 29.78
CA GLY A 760 -30.13 39.43 30.27
C GLY A 760 -30.11 40.43 29.16
#